data_76f0cc61479ee575bf7e2c1e666605f3
#
_entry.id   76f0cc61479ee575bf7e2c1e666605f3
#
_cell.length_a   1.000
_cell.length_b   1.000
_cell.length_c   1.000
_cell.angle_alpha   90.00
_cell.angle_beta   90.00
_cell.angle_gamma   90.00
#
_symmetry.space_group_name_H-M   'P 1'
#
loop_
_entity.id
_entity.type
_entity.pdbx_description
1 polymer ?
#
loop_
_entity_poly.entity_id
_entity_poly.type
_entity_poly.pdbx_seq_one_letter_code
_entity_poly.pdbx_strand_id
1 'polypeptide(L)'
;MRKIEKWIWLDGEKYPDAQTTVFHPFAFSAEETALRGNYTVAEFTRTYRFPKRVKRARLRFAGDTEFDLWLNGSLLATGPVCVGGDFLFNYTPRDQFYATEMTVEPGSDTLCFYARVKMMPVLINEYSKGHGGFMLTAHITFADDTVAIVTTDNTWMARKNGQYTAPFHFDGTVTPDAYAPAWEIPNIWHPETAPIPVRTEETLYPQGGDEIRIAARSKKTVRLEYDRVYGAFLKASAETSGLLVATVECFELEKINSREELILSGDMEYRGLQMHSVGGYIVSVENCSDEEAVLHIGCIATCYPAPECAVIETGDKTLNYVLELCKQALKYCRQTIHLDSPKHCEPLACTGDYYIESLMTAFSFGDMRLAAFDVRRTAEMLCRNDGRMFHTAYSLIWVRMLYDVYMFTGDRTLLTDCADGLWFLLHRFEGYMGNNGLVEHPTDYMFVDWLMVDGYTLHHPPKNLGQSCLNMFYYGALTAAEKVYDVLGMDAMAAQCRQKAVQLKSAINRLLYNVEKGLYCEGLTTPTPQAELNDSLPQSNGKLYYRQHANILAACFGVCDTARARTILHRVMTDETLGNCQPYFMHFLLEAVNRNGLRDTYMLQLAERWKQAAVTCPKGLEEGFVCPENYTFDLSHAWGGTLLYAIPKALLGFEMIEPGFRRIRLSPSLLGLPSATVEMLTPYGKIVCRQEAGKAPKVDVPDGIIVDHKFHKTT
;
A
#
# COMPACT_ATOMS: atom_id res chain seq x y z
N MET A 1 18.38 24.13 -7.48
CA MET A 1 18.87 23.14 -6.49
C MET A 1 19.76 22.08 -7.13
N ARG A 2 19.33 21.36 -8.18
CA ARG A 2 20.01 20.17 -8.74
C ARG A 2 21.51 20.34 -9.11
N LYS A 3 22.03 21.54 -9.37
CA LYS A 3 23.46 21.77 -9.72
C LYS A 3 24.44 21.73 -8.53
N ILE A 4 23.94 21.66 -7.29
CA ILE A 4 24.73 21.77 -6.06
C ILE A 4 24.71 20.44 -5.28
N GLU A 5 23.85 19.49 -5.67
CA GLU A 5 23.68 18.22 -4.97
C GLU A 5 24.93 17.35 -5.16
N LYS A 6 25.51 16.93 -4.06
CA LYS A 6 26.63 16.00 -4.03
C LYS A 6 26.26 14.78 -3.21
N TRP A 7 26.61 13.63 -3.72
CA TRP A 7 26.45 12.37 -3.02
C TRP A 7 27.76 11.98 -2.35
N ILE A 8 27.65 11.43 -1.15
CA ILE A 8 28.80 10.96 -0.37
C ILE A 8 28.60 9.51 0.04
N TRP A 9 29.73 8.79 0.20
CA TRP A 9 29.77 7.41 0.69
C TRP A 9 31.03 7.15 1.49
N LEU A 10 31.25 5.87 1.88
CA LEU A 10 32.47 5.42 2.55
C LEU A 10 33.64 5.43 1.57
N ASP A 11 34.82 5.82 2.04
CA ASP A 11 36.06 5.83 1.22
C ASP A 11 36.45 4.42 0.76
N GLY A 12 36.76 4.28 -0.53
CA GLY A 12 37.26 3.04 -1.13
C GLY A 12 36.25 1.90 -1.28
N GLU A 13 35.05 2.05 -0.77
CA GLU A 13 33.99 1.05 -0.93
C GLU A 13 33.42 1.10 -2.35
N LYS A 14 33.60 0.02 -3.11
CA LYS A 14 32.99 -0.17 -4.42
C LYS A 14 31.97 -1.29 -4.34
N TYR A 15 30.73 -0.96 -4.59
CA TYR A 15 29.65 -1.95 -4.64
C TYR A 15 29.38 -2.33 -6.11
N PRO A 16 29.34 -3.62 -6.46
CA PRO A 16 28.84 -4.03 -7.76
C PRO A 16 27.40 -3.61 -7.91
N ASP A 17 26.96 -3.40 -9.14
CA ASP A 17 25.54 -3.27 -9.44
C ASP A 17 24.79 -4.44 -8.81
N ALA A 18 23.76 -4.16 -8.04
CA ALA A 18 22.90 -5.21 -7.51
C ALA A 18 22.41 -6.05 -8.69
N GLN A 19 22.85 -7.28 -8.76
CA GLN A 19 22.35 -8.21 -9.76
C GLN A 19 20.99 -8.68 -9.30
N THR A 20 19.99 -8.18 -9.97
CA THR A 20 18.62 -8.54 -9.75
C THR A 20 18.39 -9.99 -10.02
N THR A 21 17.56 -10.60 -9.28
CA THR A 21 16.57 -11.59 -9.71
C THR A 21 16.00 -12.38 -8.55
N VAL A 22 15.71 -11.82 -7.44
CA VAL A 22 14.91 -12.60 -6.50
C VAL A 22 13.67 -11.82 -6.14
N PHE A 23 12.64 -12.26 -6.77
CA PHE A 23 11.30 -12.07 -6.33
C PHE A 23 11.14 -12.82 -4.99
N HIS A 24 11.19 -12.14 -3.93
CA HIS A 24 10.52 -12.38 -2.66
C HIS A 24 10.93 -11.31 -1.66
N PRO A 25 9.98 -10.56 -1.10
CA PRO A 25 10.22 -9.71 0.07
C PRO A 25 10.54 -10.53 1.32
N PHE A 26 10.41 -11.88 1.22
CA PHE A 26 10.51 -12.77 2.35
C PHE A 26 11.95 -13.17 2.62
N ALA A 27 12.46 -12.62 3.71
CA ALA A 27 13.52 -13.16 4.51
C ALA A 27 14.64 -13.85 3.71
N PHE A 28 15.54 -13.06 3.17
CA PHE A 28 16.88 -13.61 2.96
C PHE A 28 17.41 -14.04 4.32
N SER A 29 17.86 -15.28 4.42
CA SER A 29 18.65 -15.66 5.58
C SER A 29 19.87 -14.74 5.66
N ALA A 30 20.39 -14.51 6.87
CA ALA A 30 21.66 -13.78 7.03
C ALA A 30 22.76 -14.36 6.17
N GLU A 31 22.74 -15.66 5.97
CA GLU A 31 23.69 -16.43 5.15
C GLU A 31 23.54 -16.09 3.65
N GLU A 32 22.31 -15.99 3.12
CA GLU A 32 22.07 -15.56 1.74
C GLU A 32 22.47 -14.11 1.49
N THR A 33 22.25 -13.24 2.47
CA THR A 33 22.65 -11.83 2.37
C THR A 33 24.18 -11.68 2.47
N ALA A 34 24.84 -12.45 3.33
CA ALA A 34 26.30 -12.50 3.42
C ALA A 34 26.94 -13.07 2.14
N LEU A 35 26.34 -14.09 1.53
CA LEU A 35 26.79 -14.67 0.25
C LEU A 35 26.63 -13.70 -0.93
N ARG A 36 25.69 -12.78 -0.85
CA ARG A 36 25.49 -11.73 -1.87
C ARG A 36 26.35 -10.49 -1.64
N GLY A 37 26.99 -10.43 -0.51
CA GLY A 37 28.29 -9.80 -0.29
C GLY A 37 28.37 -8.31 -0.15
N ASN A 38 27.32 -7.50 0.24
CA ASN A 38 27.56 -6.06 0.44
C ASN A 38 26.52 -5.36 1.32
N TYR A 39 25.95 -6.07 2.30
CA TYR A 39 25.16 -5.39 3.31
C TYR A 39 26.03 -4.43 4.11
N THR A 40 25.70 -3.15 4.09
CA THR A 40 26.50 -2.12 4.76
C THR A 40 25.59 -1.10 5.45
N VAL A 41 25.86 -0.83 6.70
CA VAL A 41 25.29 0.31 7.42
C VAL A 41 26.35 1.39 7.54
N ALA A 42 26.14 2.52 6.89
CA ALA A 42 27.01 3.67 6.91
C ALA A 42 26.39 4.78 7.77
N GLU A 43 27.23 5.44 8.56
CA GLU A 43 26.84 6.57 9.38
C GLU A 43 27.57 7.82 8.92
N PHE A 44 26.85 8.92 8.79
CA PHE A 44 27.37 10.22 8.34
C PHE A 44 27.05 11.29 9.36
N THR A 45 27.99 12.20 9.62
CA THR A 45 27.75 13.29 10.53
C THR A 45 28.43 14.58 10.09
N ARG A 46 27.78 15.69 10.36
CA ARG A 46 28.32 17.03 10.15
C ARG A 46 27.66 18.03 11.08
N THR A 47 28.49 18.85 11.76
CA THR A 47 28.02 19.97 12.55
C THR A 47 28.41 21.27 11.85
N TYR A 48 27.43 22.11 11.56
CA TYR A 48 27.59 23.46 11.06
C TYR A 48 27.34 24.44 12.20
N ARG A 49 28.26 25.38 12.41
CA ARG A 49 28.09 26.50 13.37
C ARG A 49 28.08 27.78 12.59
N PHE A 50 27.03 28.57 12.77
CA PHE A 50 26.81 29.82 12.07
C PHE A 50 27.00 31.00 13.03
N PRO A 51 27.44 32.16 12.52
CA PRO A 51 27.56 33.37 13.33
C PRO A 51 26.18 33.98 13.70
N LYS A 52 25.09 33.43 13.13
CA LYS A 52 23.73 33.93 13.30
C LYS A 52 22.78 32.75 13.54
N ARG A 53 21.68 33.03 14.26
CA ARG A 53 20.64 32.06 14.50
C ARG A 53 19.91 31.68 13.21
N VAL A 54 19.74 30.40 12.96
CA VAL A 54 18.95 29.89 11.85
C VAL A 54 17.46 30.03 12.15
N LYS A 55 16.77 30.83 11.35
CA LYS A 55 15.33 31.03 11.41
C LYS A 55 14.60 29.86 10.77
N ARG A 56 15.07 29.45 9.59
CA ARG A 56 14.45 28.39 8.79
C ARG A 56 15.51 27.69 7.94
N ALA A 57 15.38 26.38 7.78
CA ALA A 57 16.17 25.60 6.83
C ALA A 57 15.23 24.74 5.95
N ARG A 58 15.32 24.93 4.63
CA ARG A 58 14.67 24.04 3.65
C ARG A 58 15.68 22.98 3.28
N LEU A 59 15.37 21.75 3.67
CA LEU A 59 16.20 20.55 3.47
C LEU A 59 15.72 19.79 2.26
N ARG A 60 16.65 19.24 1.48
CA ARG A 60 16.42 18.24 0.45
C ARG A 60 17.44 17.13 0.64
N PHE A 61 16.99 15.91 0.77
CA PHE A 61 17.86 14.77 1.09
C PHE A 61 17.31 13.47 0.52
N ALA A 62 18.23 12.51 0.34
CA ALA A 62 17.94 11.15 -0.05
C ALA A 62 19.08 10.23 0.41
N GLY A 63 18.81 8.95 0.53
CA GLY A 63 19.80 7.91 0.85
C GLY A 63 19.48 6.60 0.12
N ASP A 64 20.46 5.89 -0.33
CA ASP A 64 20.35 4.61 -1.02
C ASP A 64 21.02 3.50 -0.19
N THR A 65 20.30 2.51 0.32
CA THR A 65 18.90 2.11 0.00
C THR A 65 17.90 2.73 0.94
N GLU A 66 18.07 2.54 2.25
CA GLU A 66 17.22 3.09 3.31
C GLU A 66 18.02 4.01 4.22
N PHE A 67 17.36 4.99 4.80
CA PHE A 67 18.03 5.93 5.69
C PHE A 67 17.15 6.41 6.85
N ASP A 68 17.83 6.77 7.94
CA ASP A 68 17.30 7.60 9.01
C ASP A 68 18.11 8.90 9.04
N LEU A 69 17.46 10.05 9.22
CA LEU A 69 18.11 11.37 9.31
C LEU A 69 17.70 12.08 10.61
N TRP A 70 18.69 12.53 11.36
CA TRP A 70 18.50 13.35 12.58
C TRP A 70 19.07 14.75 12.39
N LEU A 71 18.44 15.70 13.07
CA LEU A 71 18.94 17.07 13.25
C LEU A 71 18.93 17.41 14.74
N ASN A 72 20.07 17.81 15.27
CA ASN A 72 20.25 18.17 16.69
C ASN A 72 19.72 17.08 17.65
N GLY A 73 19.90 15.81 17.30
CA GLY A 73 19.49 14.66 18.09
C GLY A 73 18.02 14.23 17.89
N SER A 74 17.21 15.00 17.17
CA SER A 74 15.82 14.63 16.87
C SER A 74 15.71 13.99 15.51
N LEU A 75 15.03 12.84 15.42
CA LEU A 75 14.75 12.18 14.14
C LEU A 75 13.85 13.09 13.28
N LEU A 76 14.29 13.39 12.05
CA LEU A 76 13.55 14.22 11.10
C LEU A 76 12.76 13.38 10.10
N ALA A 77 13.38 12.33 9.61
CA ALA A 77 12.80 11.51 8.54
C ALA A 77 13.43 10.13 8.49
N THR A 78 12.64 9.18 8.02
CA THR A 78 13.08 7.85 7.58
C THR A 78 12.69 7.66 6.13
N GLY A 79 13.51 6.97 5.35
CA GLY A 79 13.29 6.71 3.94
C GLY A 79 13.74 5.30 3.56
N PRO A 80 13.63 4.92 2.32
CA PRO A 80 13.47 5.80 1.16
C PRO A 80 12.04 6.28 0.97
N VAL A 81 11.88 7.24 0.06
CA VAL A 81 10.60 7.36 -0.63
C VAL A 81 10.61 6.29 -1.71
N CYS A 82 9.78 5.27 -1.53
CA CYS A 82 9.73 4.11 -2.39
C CYS A 82 9.43 4.49 -3.83
N VAL A 83 10.18 3.94 -4.76
CA VAL A 83 10.01 4.21 -6.18
C VAL A 83 8.96 3.30 -6.80
N GLY A 84 8.69 2.17 -6.14
CA GLY A 84 7.79 1.15 -6.64
C GLY A 84 8.42 0.28 -7.71
N GLY A 85 7.69 -0.73 -8.16
CA GLY A 85 8.20 -1.69 -9.13
C GLY A 85 7.11 -2.64 -9.63
N ASP A 86 7.56 -3.65 -10.36
CA ASP A 86 6.73 -4.69 -10.92
C ASP A 86 7.40 -6.04 -10.71
N PHE A 87 6.65 -7.07 -10.37
CA PHE A 87 7.16 -8.43 -10.22
C PHE A 87 7.85 -8.98 -11.47
N LEU A 88 7.40 -8.57 -12.64
CA LEU A 88 7.97 -9.02 -13.91
C LEU A 88 9.28 -8.29 -14.24
N PHE A 89 9.35 -7.01 -13.92
CA PHE A 89 10.46 -6.12 -14.24
C PHE A 89 11.25 -5.73 -12.99
N ASN A 90 11.37 -6.60 -12.09
CA ASN A 90 12.02 -6.55 -10.78
C ASN A 90 13.22 -5.60 -10.67
N TYR A 91 13.07 -4.34 -11.09
CA TYR A 91 14.05 -3.30 -10.90
C TYR A 91 13.43 -1.91 -10.86
N THR A 92 14.01 -1.07 -10.05
CA THR A 92 13.78 0.35 -10.08
C THR A 92 14.90 1.00 -10.86
N PRO A 93 14.59 1.75 -11.93
CA PRO A 93 15.60 2.52 -12.64
C PRO A 93 16.27 3.52 -11.68
N ARG A 94 17.61 3.64 -11.77
CA ARG A 94 18.39 4.55 -10.94
C ARG A 94 18.00 6.02 -11.09
N ASP A 95 17.48 6.41 -12.23
CA ASP A 95 17.01 7.75 -12.54
C ASP A 95 15.65 8.09 -11.92
N GLN A 96 14.94 7.11 -11.35
CA GLN A 96 13.65 7.29 -10.67
C GLN A 96 13.74 7.34 -9.14
N PHE A 97 14.85 7.70 -8.60
CA PHE A 97 14.98 7.87 -7.15
C PHE A 97 14.30 9.18 -6.71
N TYR A 98 13.56 9.14 -5.60
CA TYR A 98 12.88 10.31 -5.06
C TYR A 98 13.61 10.87 -3.84
N ALA A 99 13.73 12.21 -3.81
CA ALA A 99 14.23 12.93 -2.65
C ALA A 99 13.08 13.47 -1.81
N THR A 100 13.30 13.55 -0.51
CA THR A 100 12.41 14.24 0.41
C THR A 100 12.79 15.71 0.49
N GLU A 101 11.79 16.58 0.45
CA GLU A 101 11.95 18.00 0.81
C GLU A 101 11.13 18.34 2.04
N MET A 102 11.72 19.05 2.98
CA MET A 102 11.03 19.54 4.16
C MET A 102 11.62 20.87 4.66
N THR A 103 10.82 21.58 5.42
CA THR A 103 11.24 22.83 6.08
C THR A 103 11.24 22.61 7.58
N VAL A 104 12.33 23.01 8.24
CA VAL A 104 12.49 22.99 9.69
C VAL A 104 12.83 24.38 10.21
N GLU A 105 12.46 24.66 11.45
CA GLU A 105 12.77 25.91 12.17
C GLU A 105 13.62 25.60 13.42
N PRO A 106 14.93 25.35 13.26
CA PRO A 106 15.78 24.87 14.36
C PRO A 106 15.90 25.85 15.52
N GLY A 107 15.76 27.14 15.24
CA GLY A 107 15.89 28.19 16.26
C GLY A 107 17.27 28.23 16.96
N SER A 108 18.31 27.67 16.36
CA SER A 108 19.68 27.52 16.86
C SER A 108 20.68 28.13 15.88
N ASP A 109 21.86 28.44 16.32
CA ASP A 109 23.01 28.79 15.48
C ASP A 109 23.82 27.55 15.05
N THR A 110 23.43 26.39 15.56
CA THR A 110 24.12 25.13 15.30
C THR A 110 23.16 24.12 14.68
N LEU A 111 23.59 23.51 13.58
CA LEU A 111 22.90 22.38 12.92
C LEU A 111 23.83 21.16 12.96
N CYS A 112 23.48 20.19 13.78
CA CYS A 112 24.17 18.90 13.86
C CYS A 112 23.35 17.85 13.11
N PHE A 113 23.80 17.47 11.92
CA PHE A 113 23.21 16.40 11.14
C PHE A 113 23.87 15.07 11.47
N TYR A 114 23.06 14.05 11.61
CA TYR A 114 23.46 12.65 11.66
C TYR A 114 22.54 11.85 10.74
N ALA A 115 23.13 11.03 9.88
CA ALA A 115 22.38 10.13 9.01
C ALA A 115 22.94 8.72 9.12
N ARG A 116 22.05 7.72 9.16
CA ARG A 116 22.38 6.31 9.06
C ARG A 116 21.75 5.77 7.80
N VAL A 117 22.55 5.18 6.92
CA VAL A 117 22.12 4.63 5.65
C VAL A 117 22.41 3.14 5.61
N LYS A 118 21.36 2.34 5.40
CA LYS A 118 21.46 0.91 5.17
C LYS A 118 21.49 0.64 3.68
N MET A 119 22.60 0.16 3.16
CA MET A 119 22.71 -0.31 1.79
C MET A 119 22.41 -1.80 1.74
N MET A 120 21.40 -2.15 0.95
CA MET A 120 20.97 -3.53 0.70
C MET A 120 21.40 -3.95 -0.70
N PRO A 121 22.21 -5.02 -0.84
CA PRO A 121 22.67 -5.48 -2.16
C PRO A 121 21.58 -6.18 -2.98
N VAL A 122 20.45 -6.48 -2.35
CA VAL A 122 19.34 -7.19 -2.96
C VAL A 122 18.20 -6.23 -3.21
N LEU A 123 17.70 -6.19 -4.44
CA LEU A 123 16.50 -5.47 -4.78
C LEU A 123 15.29 -6.18 -4.15
N ILE A 124 14.71 -5.53 -3.19
CA ILE A 124 13.30 -5.64 -2.89
C ILE A 124 12.62 -4.66 -3.83
N ASN A 125 11.39 -4.90 -4.18
CA ASN A 125 10.64 -4.19 -5.23
C ASN A 125 10.57 -2.66 -5.10
N GLU A 126 11.06 -2.12 -4.00
CA GLU A 126 10.90 -0.72 -3.61
C GLU A 126 12.18 0.10 -3.61
N TYR A 127 13.34 -0.49 -3.92
CA TYR A 127 14.63 0.14 -3.71
C TYR A 127 15.40 0.36 -5.01
N SER A 128 16.27 1.35 -4.98
CA SER A 128 17.18 1.59 -6.10
C SER A 128 18.12 0.41 -6.33
N LYS A 129 18.78 0.36 -7.48
CA LYS A 129 19.77 -0.70 -7.78
C LYS A 129 21.03 -0.66 -6.91
N GLY A 130 21.02 0.10 -5.83
CA GLY A 130 22.02 0.14 -4.77
C GLY A 130 23.48 0.28 -5.19
N HIS A 131 24.01 1.48 -5.00
CA HIS A 131 25.43 1.70 -4.94
C HIS A 131 25.86 2.20 -3.57
N GLY A 132 24.89 2.37 -2.67
CA GLY A 132 25.06 3.18 -1.49
C GLY A 132 25.20 4.66 -1.83
N GLY A 133 24.81 5.51 -0.93
CA GLY A 133 24.93 6.95 -1.10
C GLY A 133 24.03 7.71 -0.14
N PHE A 134 24.48 8.90 0.21
CA PHE A 134 23.68 9.85 0.99
C PHE A 134 23.89 11.26 0.41
N MET A 135 22.82 12.01 0.28
CA MET A 135 22.87 13.42 -0.08
C MET A 135 21.95 14.26 0.79
N LEU A 136 22.43 15.45 1.15
CA LEU A 136 21.63 16.47 1.82
C LEU A 136 22.05 17.84 1.31
N THR A 137 21.07 18.68 0.97
CA THR A 137 21.27 20.11 0.68
C THR A 137 20.31 20.91 1.56
N ALA A 138 20.82 21.93 2.25
CA ALA A 138 20.04 22.81 3.10
C ALA A 138 20.16 24.26 2.63
N HIS A 139 19.03 24.88 2.31
CA HIS A 139 18.90 26.32 2.10
C HIS A 139 18.49 26.97 3.43
N ILE A 140 19.41 27.72 3.99
CA ILE A 140 19.30 28.31 5.33
C ILE A 140 18.91 29.76 5.22
N THR A 141 17.90 30.18 5.98
CA THR A 141 17.55 31.60 6.18
C THR A 141 17.83 31.95 7.64
N PHE A 142 18.63 32.95 7.88
CA PHE A 142 18.99 33.45 9.21
C PHE A 142 17.95 34.41 9.77
N ALA A 143 18.10 34.76 11.04
CA ALA A 143 17.18 35.69 11.74
C ALA A 143 17.11 37.11 11.13
N ASP A 144 18.15 37.52 10.38
CA ASP A 144 18.23 38.79 9.66
C ASP A 144 17.88 38.63 8.17
N ASP A 145 17.23 37.54 7.79
CA ASP A 145 16.82 37.15 6.45
C ASP A 145 17.98 36.96 5.42
N THR A 146 19.24 37.03 5.87
CA THR A 146 20.37 36.58 5.02
C THR A 146 20.30 35.08 4.79
N VAL A 147 20.93 34.57 3.71
CA VAL A 147 20.84 33.18 3.30
C VAL A 147 22.20 32.52 3.18
N ALA A 148 22.25 31.21 3.39
CA ALA A 148 23.39 30.37 3.12
C ALA A 148 22.91 29.00 2.54
N ILE A 149 23.82 28.31 1.87
CA ILE A 149 23.57 26.96 1.37
C ILE A 149 24.68 26.07 1.90
N VAL A 150 24.31 24.92 2.45
CA VAL A 150 25.25 23.83 2.79
C VAL A 150 24.79 22.57 2.08
N THR A 151 25.76 21.70 1.74
CA THR A 151 25.49 20.43 1.07
C THR A 151 26.44 19.37 1.63
N THR A 152 26.10 18.12 1.41
CA THR A 152 27.03 16.99 1.61
C THR A 152 28.27 17.18 0.74
N ASP A 153 29.43 16.93 1.31
CA ASP A 153 30.73 16.97 0.66
C ASP A 153 31.75 16.17 1.48
N ASN A 154 33.03 16.19 1.06
CA ASN A 154 34.12 15.50 1.76
C ASN A 154 34.48 16.10 3.14
N THR A 155 33.83 17.16 3.59
CA THR A 155 33.96 17.68 4.96
C THR A 155 33.03 16.99 5.95
N TRP A 156 32.10 16.18 5.45
CA TRP A 156 31.31 15.29 6.30
C TRP A 156 32.19 14.13 6.76
N MET A 157 31.89 13.61 7.93
CA MET A 157 32.54 12.43 8.48
C MET A 157 31.66 11.22 8.28
N ALA A 158 32.26 10.13 7.83
CA ALA A 158 31.59 8.86 7.55
C ALA A 158 32.27 7.70 8.28
N ARG A 159 31.51 6.67 8.63
CA ARG A 159 32.04 5.39 9.11
C ARG A 159 31.10 4.23 8.76
N LYS A 160 31.66 3.03 8.67
CA LYS A 160 30.88 1.80 8.65
C LYS A 160 30.49 1.42 10.09
N ASN A 161 29.24 1.09 10.31
CA ASN A 161 28.77 0.52 11.56
C ASN A 161 28.67 -1.01 11.40
N GLY A 162 29.72 -1.71 11.78
CA GLY A 162 29.83 -3.17 11.70
C GLY A 162 28.98 -3.92 12.74
N GLN A 163 28.30 -3.23 13.65
CA GLN A 163 27.37 -3.85 14.59
C GLN A 163 26.16 -4.46 13.88
N TYR A 164 25.71 -3.85 12.77
CA TYR A 164 24.69 -4.44 11.90
C TYR A 164 25.37 -5.38 10.92
N THR A 165 25.54 -6.63 11.33
CA THR A 165 26.34 -7.63 10.58
C THR A 165 25.63 -8.20 9.37
N ALA A 166 24.30 -8.26 9.42
CA ALA A 166 23.40 -8.66 8.34
C ALA A 166 21.99 -8.10 8.60
N PRO A 167 21.07 -8.14 7.63
CA PRO A 167 19.64 -7.90 7.92
C PRO A 167 19.19 -8.76 9.09
N PHE A 168 18.48 -8.18 10.03
CA PHE A 168 17.98 -8.85 11.24
C PHE A 168 19.05 -9.34 12.23
N HIS A 169 20.32 -8.96 12.06
CA HIS A 169 21.41 -9.35 12.97
C HIS A 169 22.19 -8.16 13.46
N PHE A 170 22.24 -8.02 14.77
CA PHE A 170 22.98 -6.97 15.47
C PHE A 170 23.96 -7.57 16.49
N ASP A 171 25.21 -7.17 16.42
CA ASP A 171 26.27 -7.58 17.36
C ASP A 171 26.87 -6.33 18.04
N GLY A 172 26.41 -6.03 19.23
CA GLY A 172 26.89 -4.92 20.05
C GLY A 172 28.31 -5.08 20.58
N THR A 173 28.95 -6.25 20.40
CA THR A 173 30.37 -6.45 20.75
C THR A 173 31.32 -5.89 19.68
N VAL A 174 30.80 -5.70 18.46
CA VAL A 174 31.58 -5.10 17.36
C VAL A 174 31.69 -3.59 17.59
N THR A 175 32.91 -3.08 17.49
CA THR A 175 33.14 -1.63 17.53
C THR A 175 32.95 -1.06 16.13
N PRO A 176 32.09 -0.03 15.96
CA PRO A 176 32.02 0.68 14.68
C PRO A 176 33.37 1.28 14.28
N ASP A 177 33.63 1.40 12.99
CA ASP A 177 34.85 1.99 12.49
C ASP A 177 35.04 3.43 13.00
N ALA A 178 36.27 3.90 13.01
CA ALA A 178 36.55 5.31 13.30
C ALA A 178 35.98 6.20 12.18
N TYR A 179 35.49 7.37 12.54
CA TYR A 179 35.04 8.36 11.54
C TYR A 179 36.22 8.86 10.70
N ALA A 180 36.04 8.84 9.37
CA ALA A 180 36.93 9.40 8.38
C ALA A 180 36.18 10.39 7.47
N PRO A 181 36.87 11.28 6.72
CA PRO A 181 36.22 12.12 5.73
C PRO A 181 35.41 11.29 4.72
N ALA A 182 34.20 11.70 4.45
CA ALA A 182 33.34 11.04 3.48
C ALA A 182 33.92 11.19 2.06
N TRP A 183 33.68 10.21 1.23
CA TRP A 183 34.03 10.24 -0.19
C TRP A 183 32.92 10.84 -1.02
N GLU A 184 33.20 11.87 -1.82
CA GLU A 184 32.28 12.37 -2.84
C GLU A 184 32.22 11.35 -3.99
N ILE A 185 31.03 10.83 -4.28
CA ILE A 185 30.80 9.85 -5.34
C ILE A 185 30.10 10.48 -6.55
N PRO A 186 30.27 9.92 -7.75
CA PRO A 186 29.56 10.40 -8.92
C PRO A 186 28.03 10.40 -8.70
N ASN A 187 27.37 11.46 -9.12
CA ASN A 187 25.93 11.52 -9.09
C ASN A 187 25.34 10.62 -10.20
N ILE A 188 24.91 9.43 -9.81
CA ILE A 188 24.25 8.46 -10.67
C ILE A 188 22.72 8.48 -10.50
N TRP A 189 22.24 9.19 -9.49
CA TRP A 189 20.82 9.38 -9.23
C TRP A 189 20.39 10.77 -9.69
N HIS A 190 19.17 10.88 -10.20
CA HIS A 190 18.56 12.13 -10.59
C HIS A 190 17.21 12.27 -9.84
N PRO A 191 17.24 12.35 -8.50
CA PRO A 191 16.03 12.26 -7.71
C PRO A 191 15.10 13.43 -8.00
N GLU A 192 13.84 13.12 -8.23
CA GLU A 192 12.76 14.09 -8.21
C GLU A 192 12.29 14.30 -6.78
N THR A 193 11.58 15.41 -6.51
CA THR A 193 10.98 15.63 -5.20
C THR A 193 9.70 14.84 -5.08
N ALA A 194 9.62 13.99 -4.06
CA ALA A 194 8.38 13.30 -3.74
C ALA A 194 7.30 14.31 -3.29
N PRO A 195 6.08 14.23 -3.83
CA PRO A 195 4.99 15.16 -3.48
C PRO A 195 4.26 14.74 -2.20
N ILE A 196 4.85 13.88 -1.39
CA ILE A 196 4.27 13.31 -0.17
C ILE A 196 5.06 13.75 1.07
N PRO A 197 4.43 13.83 2.24
CA PRO A 197 5.11 14.13 3.50
C PRO A 197 5.98 12.95 3.96
N VAL A 198 6.89 13.23 4.89
CA VAL A 198 7.64 12.19 5.61
C VAL A 198 6.71 11.34 6.47
N ARG A 199 7.06 10.07 6.63
CA ARG A 199 6.36 9.16 7.55
C ARG A 199 6.48 9.64 8.99
N THR A 200 5.50 9.29 9.79
CA THR A 200 5.51 9.49 11.25
C THR A 200 5.93 8.21 11.96
N GLU A 201 6.54 8.37 13.12
CA GLU A 201 6.92 7.26 13.98
C GLU A 201 6.37 7.47 15.39
N GLU A 202 5.99 6.35 16.02
CA GLU A 202 5.51 6.30 17.38
C GLU A 202 6.09 5.07 18.09
N THR A 203 6.70 5.27 19.26
CA THR A 203 7.14 4.12 20.07
C THR A 203 5.96 3.54 20.82
N LEU A 204 5.73 2.26 20.65
CA LEU A 204 4.69 1.49 21.32
C LEU A 204 5.30 0.39 22.17
N TYR A 205 4.63 0.07 23.27
CA TYR A 205 5.04 -0.97 24.19
C TYR A 205 3.97 -2.07 24.27
N PRO A 206 4.37 -3.34 24.52
CA PRO A 206 3.42 -4.45 24.62
C PRO A 206 2.51 -4.31 25.83
N GLN A 207 1.36 -5.00 25.78
CA GLN A 207 0.44 -5.09 26.90
C GLN A 207 1.12 -5.77 28.10
N GLY A 208 1.00 -5.18 29.28
CA GLY A 208 1.63 -5.72 30.50
C GLY A 208 3.05 -5.24 30.77
N GLY A 209 3.62 -4.44 29.85
CA GLY A 209 4.95 -3.81 30.01
C GLY A 209 6.01 -4.41 29.09
N ASP A 210 7.13 -3.72 29.01
CA ASP A 210 8.23 -3.98 28.09
C ASP A 210 9.46 -4.60 28.79
N GLU A 211 9.46 -4.64 30.11
CA GLU A 211 10.60 -5.05 30.95
C GLU A 211 10.69 -6.57 31.11
N ILE A 212 11.83 -7.13 30.76
CA ILE A 212 12.18 -8.55 30.95
C ILE A 212 13.41 -8.62 31.85
N ARG A 213 13.23 -9.05 33.12
CA ARG A 213 14.34 -9.31 34.07
C ARG A 213 14.85 -10.72 33.85
N ILE A 214 16.17 -10.86 33.75
CA ILE A 214 16.87 -12.12 33.50
C ILE A 214 17.93 -12.31 34.58
N ALA A 215 17.77 -13.34 35.42
CA ALA A 215 18.75 -13.63 36.49
C ALA A 215 20.14 -13.91 35.87
N ALA A 216 21.18 -13.75 36.71
CA ALA A 216 22.55 -14.06 36.32
C ALA A 216 22.66 -15.47 35.71
N ARG A 217 23.43 -15.62 34.65
CA ARG A 217 23.74 -16.92 33.98
C ARG A 217 22.49 -17.76 33.65
N SER A 218 21.37 -17.13 33.29
CA SER A 218 20.13 -17.81 33.03
C SER A 218 19.54 -17.47 31.67
N LYS A 219 18.56 -18.28 31.25
CA LYS A 219 17.77 -18.07 30.03
C LYS A 219 16.31 -17.83 30.38
N LYS A 220 15.66 -17.01 29.59
CA LYS A 220 14.23 -16.73 29.74
C LYS A 220 13.57 -16.60 28.37
N THR A 221 12.35 -17.11 28.25
CA THR A 221 11.50 -16.90 27.07
C THR A 221 10.21 -16.22 27.54
N VAL A 222 9.82 -15.16 26.85
CA VAL A 222 8.63 -14.36 27.16
C VAL A 222 7.86 -14.10 25.89
N ARG A 223 6.53 -14.22 25.95
CA ARG A 223 5.62 -13.79 24.90
C ARG A 223 5.08 -12.40 25.26
N LEU A 224 5.25 -11.45 24.35
CA LEU A 224 4.79 -10.06 24.46
C LEU A 224 3.74 -9.82 23.39
N GLU A 225 2.61 -9.20 23.75
CA GLU A 225 1.52 -8.96 22.83
C GLU A 225 1.12 -7.50 22.75
N TYR A 226 0.71 -7.08 21.56
CA TYR A 226 0.06 -5.79 21.33
C TYR A 226 -1.45 -5.96 21.17
N ASP A 227 -2.19 -4.87 21.28
CA ASP A 227 -3.66 -4.85 21.14
C ASP A 227 -4.12 -4.93 19.66
N ARG A 228 -3.22 -4.60 18.72
CA ARG A 228 -3.45 -4.59 17.27
C ARG A 228 -2.19 -5.08 16.55
N VAL A 229 -2.32 -5.23 15.23
CA VAL A 229 -1.17 -5.45 14.34
C VAL A 229 -0.68 -4.09 13.81
N TYR A 230 0.63 -3.89 13.83
CA TYR A 230 1.32 -2.65 13.49
C TYR A 230 2.39 -2.89 12.41
N GLY A 231 2.54 -1.96 11.47
CA GLY A 231 3.74 -1.86 10.66
C GLY A 231 4.83 -1.16 11.48
N ALA A 232 5.86 -1.88 11.93
CA ALA A 232 6.80 -1.34 12.91
C ALA A 232 8.21 -1.92 12.80
N PHE A 233 9.20 -1.16 13.29
CA PHE A 233 10.57 -1.60 13.53
C PHE A 233 10.71 -2.12 14.97
N LEU A 234 11.56 -3.12 15.19
CA LEU A 234 11.90 -3.57 16.54
C LEU A 234 12.67 -2.47 17.30
N LYS A 235 12.33 -2.27 18.56
CA LYS A 235 13.10 -1.47 19.51
C LYS A 235 13.50 -2.33 20.70
N ALA A 236 14.77 -2.32 21.04
CA ALA A 236 15.26 -2.97 22.24
C ALA A 236 16.24 -2.07 23.00
N SER A 237 16.29 -2.20 24.32
CA SER A 237 17.38 -1.63 25.13
C SER A 237 17.76 -2.60 26.25
N ALA A 238 19.04 -2.68 26.52
CA ALA A 238 19.63 -3.54 27.55
C ALA A 238 20.23 -2.72 28.67
N GLU A 239 20.03 -3.18 29.89
CA GLU A 239 20.75 -2.77 31.11
C GLU A 239 21.48 -4.01 31.64
N THR A 240 22.80 -4.09 31.40
CA THR A 240 23.59 -5.27 31.76
C THR A 240 25.07 -4.93 31.99
N SER A 241 25.70 -5.58 32.93
CA SER A 241 27.16 -5.51 33.12
C SER A 241 27.96 -6.43 32.20
N GLY A 242 27.27 -7.19 31.29
CA GLY A 242 27.91 -8.17 30.42
C GLY A 242 27.18 -8.30 29.07
N LEU A 243 26.87 -9.53 28.68
CA LEU A 243 26.22 -9.82 27.42
C LEU A 243 24.82 -10.37 27.64
N LEU A 244 23.88 -9.86 26.82
CA LEU A 244 22.59 -10.48 26.54
C LEU A 244 22.59 -10.99 25.10
N VAL A 245 22.24 -12.26 24.91
CA VAL A 245 22.01 -12.86 23.58
C VAL A 245 20.51 -13.09 23.46
N ALA A 246 19.86 -12.39 22.53
CA ALA A 246 18.42 -12.45 22.38
C ALA A 246 18.03 -12.82 20.96
N THR A 247 17.00 -13.65 20.85
CA THR A 247 16.25 -13.91 19.63
C THR A 247 14.86 -13.32 19.82
N VAL A 248 14.46 -12.45 18.90
CA VAL A 248 13.14 -11.82 18.89
C VAL A 248 12.38 -12.27 17.68
N GLU A 249 11.41 -13.16 17.87
CA GLU A 249 10.54 -13.66 16.82
C GLU A 249 9.26 -12.83 16.78
N CYS A 250 8.96 -12.22 15.62
CA CYS A 250 7.77 -11.41 15.39
C CYS A 250 6.62 -12.27 14.89
N PHE A 251 5.40 -12.02 15.36
CA PHE A 251 4.18 -12.69 14.91
C PHE A 251 3.02 -11.71 14.77
N GLU A 252 2.06 -12.01 13.90
CA GLU A 252 0.80 -11.25 13.79
C GLU A 252 -0.25 -11.74 14.80
N LEU A 253 -0.57 -13.02 14.82
CA LEU A 253 -1.40 -13.68 15.85
C LEU A 253 -0.66 -14.86 16.46
N GLU A 254 -0.50 -15.94 15.68
CA GLU A 254 0.11 -17.19 16.14
C GLU A 254 1.35 -17.57 15.32
N LYS A 255 1.39 -17.18 14.04
CA LYS A 255 2.47 -17.55 13.14
C LYS A 255 3.60 -16.54 13.18
N ILE A 256 4.83 -17.03 13.40
CA ILE A 256 6.06 -16.26 13.30
C ILE A 256 6.23 -15.85 11.84
N ASN A 257 6.43 -14.56 11.61
CA ASN A 257 6.62 -13.99 10.28
C ASN A 257 8.04 -13.46 10.05
N SER A 258 8.79 -13.17 11.11
CA SER A 258 10.19 -12.73 11.02
C SER A 258 10.93 -13.00 12.33
N ARG A 259 12.25 -12.85 12.30
CA ARG A 259 13.13 -13.09 13.44
C ARG A 259 14.32 -12.14 13.39
N GLU A 260 14.65 -11.52 14.51
CA GLU A 260 15.87 -10.73 14.69
C GLU A 260 16.76 -11.37 15.78
N GLU A 261 18.06 -11.33 15.56
CA GLU A 261 19.08 -11.86 16.48
C GLU A 261 19.94 -10.71 16.99
N LEU A 262 20.00 -10.57 18.31
CA LEU A 262 20.64 -9.46 18.98
C LEU A 262 21.70 -9.97 19.97
N ILE A 263 22.91 -9.46 19.87
CA ILE A 263 23.92 -9.54 20.90
C ILE A 263 24.10 -8.14 21.48
N LEU A 264 23.66 -7.94 22.72
CA LEU A 264 23.71 -6.65 23.40
C LEU A 264 24.81 -6.69 24.46
N SER A 265 25.72 -5.73 24.42
CA SER A 265 26.92 -5.68 25.30
C SER A 265 26.92 -4.41 26.12
N GLY A 266 26.74 -4.55 27.44
CA GLY A 266 26.56 -3.39 28.33
C GLY A 266 25.23 -2.67 28.09
N ASP A 267 25.10 -1.48 28.69
CA ASP A 267 23.93 -0.64 28.48
C ASP A 267 23.92 -0.10 27.07
N MET A 268 22.92 -0.50 26.27
CA MET A 268 22.79 -0.05 24.89
C MET A 268 21.37 -0.08 24.38
N GLU A 269 21.12 0.71 23.34
CA GLU A 269 19.87 0.74 22.60
C GLU A 269 20.03 0.12 21.20
N TYR A 270 19.01 -0.59 20.76
CA TYR A 270 18.88 -1.13 19.42
C TYR A 270 17.62 -0.61 18.75
N ARG A 271 17.75 -0.23 17.48
CA ARG A 271 16.65 0.04 16.56
C ARG A 271 16.78 -0.89 15.37
N GLY A 272 15.77 -1.71 15.13
CA GLY A 272 15.66 -2.52 13.91
C GLY A 272 15.68 -1.64 12.66
N LEU A 273 16.26 -2.17 11.59
CA LEU A 273 16.35 -1.47 10.30
C LEU A 273 15.39 -2.05 9.25
N GLN A 274 14.56 -3.01 9.65
CA GLN A 274 13.56 -3.62 8.78
C GLN A 274 12.19 -3.49 9.42
N MET A 275 11.20 -3.08 8.63
CA MET A 275 9.81 -3.04 9.07
C MET A 275 9.23 -4.46 9.12
N HIS A 276 8.43 -4.72 10.13
CA HIS A 276 7.70 -5.97 10.34
C HIS A 276 6.21 -5.70 10.52
N SER A 277 5.40 -6.73 10.31
CA SER A 277 4.01 -6.76 10.74
C SER A 277 3.94 -7.33 12.15
N VAL A 278 3.67 -6.47 13.13
CA VAL A 278 3.86 -6.76 14.57
C VAL A 278 2.52 -6.87 15.29
N GLY A 279 2.10 -8.08 15.62
CA GLY A 279 1.03 -8.36 16.62
C GLY A 279 1.61 -8.71 17.98
N GLY A 280 2.88 -9.10 18.02
CA GLY A 280 3.64 -9.41 19.23
C GLY A 280 5.02 -9.98 18.95
N TYR A 281 5.72 -10.31 20.04
CA TYR A 281 7.05 -10.89 20.00
C TYR A 281 7.16 -12.11 20.91
N ILE A 282 7.88 -13.14 20.48
CA ILE A 282 8.43 -14.17 21.34
C ILE A 282 9.91 -13.84 21.52
N VAL A 283 10.29 -13.49 22.75
CA VAL A 283 11.66 -13.09 23.09
C VAL A 283 12.32 -14.22 23.86
N SER A 284 13.35 -14.83 23.28
CA SER A 284 14.22 -15.78 23.95
C SER A 284 15.55 -15.11 24.24
N VAL A 285 15.89 -14.92 25.49
CA VAL A 285 17.08 -14.18 25.92
C VAL A 285 17.92 -14.98 26.90
N GLU A 286 19.25 -14.95 26.71
CA GLU A 286 20.26 -15.52 27.59
C GLU A 286 21.10 -14.39 28.22
N ASN A 287 21.15 -14.37 29.53
CA ASN A 287 22.04 -13.48 30.27
C ASN A 287 23.36 -14.20 30.54
N CYS A 288 24.43 -13.73 29.90
CA CYS A 288 25.78 -14.27 30.03
C CYS A 288 26.61 -13.54 31.13
N SER A 289 26.02 -12.64 31.92
CA SER A 289 26.66 -11.92 33.00
C SER A 289 26.48 -12.61 34.38
N ASP A 290 27.26 -12.18 35.35
CA ASP A 290 27.16 -12.66 36.73
C ASP A 290 26.16 -11.89 37.60
N GLU A 291 25.47 -10.91 37.03
CA GLU A 291 24.46 -10.08 37.68
C GLU A 291 23.12 -10.19 36.94
N GLU A 292 22.03 -9.80 37.61
CA GLU A 292 20.73 -9.65 36.96
C GLU A 292 20.83 -8.60 35.84
N ALA A 293 20.18 -8.86 34.71
CA ALA A 293 20.09 -7.94 33.59
C ALA A 293 18.63 -7.63 33.25
N VAL A 294 18.41 -6.50 32.62
CA VAL A 294 17.09 -6.11 32.13
C VAL A 294 17.15 -5.90 30.61
N LEU A 295 16.16 -6.45 29.92
CA LEU A 295 15.93 -6.22 28.50
C LEU A 295 14.55 -5.57 28.34
N HIS A 296 14.49 -4.42 27.69
CA HIS A 296 13.26 -3.75 27.31
C HIS A 296 12.97 -4.00 25.83
N ILE A 297 11.74 -4.38 25.51
CA ILE A 297 11.29 -4.63 24.14
C ILE A 297 10.07 -3.80 23.84
N GLY A 298 10.14 -3.04 22.74
CA GLY A 298 9.06 -2.27 22.18
C GLY A 298 9.08 -2.32 20.66
N CYS A 299 8.22 -1.56 20.02
CA CYS A 299 8.30 -1.34 18.59
C CYS A 299 8.16 0.15 18.24
N ILE A 300 8.66 0.52 17.08
CA ILE A 300 8.52 1.86 16.49
C ILE A 300 7.58 1.74 15.32
N ALA A 301 6.30 2.00 15.58
CA ALA A 301 5.26 1.97 14.56
C ALA A 301 5.44 3.13 13.58
N THR A 302 5.32 2.85 12.29
CA THR A 302 5.53 3.85 11.23
C THR A 302 4.39 3.84 10.23
N CYS A 303 3.98 5.03 9.78
CA CYS A 303 2.94 5.18 8.78
C CYS A 303 2.98 6.55 8.08
N TYR A 304 2.29 6.67 6.98
CA TYR A 304 1.98 7.96 6.37
C TYR A 304 1.20 8.84 7.37
N PRO A 305 1.49 10.14 7.48
CA PRO A 305 0.82 11.02 8.43
C PRO A 305 -0.70 11.02 8.28
N ALA A 306 -1.39 10.89 9.39
CA ALA A 306 -2.85 10.94 9.47
C ALA A 306 -3.27 11.83 10.65
N PRO A 307 -3.08 13.17 10.53
CA PRO A 307 -3.33 14.10 11.63
C PRO A 307 -4.82 14.21 11.97
N GLU A 308 -5.69 13.85 11.05
CA GLU A 308 -7.14 13.86 11.19
C GLU A 308 -7.74 12.61 10.56
N CYS A 309 -8.78 12.07 11.20
CA CYS A 309 -9.56 10.96 10.70
C CYS A 309 -11.05 11.31 10.71
N ALA A 310 -11.78 10.83 9.70
CA ALA A 310 -13.24 10.88 9.68
C ALA A 310 -13.84 9.98 10.76
N VAL A 311 -14.92 10.41 11.40
CA VAL A 311 -15.70 9.60 12.32
C VAL A 311 -16.71 8.78 11.52
N ILE A 312 -16.72 7.47 11.74
CA ILE A 312 -17.72 6.54 11.22
C ILE A 312 -18.20 5.73 12.42
N GLU A 313 -19.36 6.07 12.94
CA GLU A 313 -19.95 5.44 14.10
C GLU A 313 -21.38 4.99 13.79
N THR A 314 -21.72 3.79 14.18
CA THR A 314 -23.05 3.20 13.95
C THR A 314 -23.66 2.73 15.27
N GLY A 315 -24.97 2.47 15.28
CA GLY A 315 -25.62 1.83 16.43
C GLY A 315 -25.26 0.34 16.63
N ASP A 316 -24.37 -0.22 15.80
CA ASP A 316 -23.88 -1.60 15.88
C ASP A 316 -22.42 -1.62 16.36
N LYS A 317 -22.22 -2.06 17.61
CA LYS A 317 -20.90 -2.09 18.24
C LYS A 317 -19.90 -3.03 17.53
N THR A 318 -20.39 -4.14 17.01
CA THR A 318 -19.53 -5.11 16.30
C THR A 318 -19.08 -4.55 14.96
N LEU A 319 -19.97 -3.87 14.24
CA LEU A 319 -19.61 -3.17 13.01
C LEU A 319 -18.60 -2.06 13.27
N ASN A 320 -18.77 -1.26 14.33
CA ASN A 320 -17.81 -0.22 14.72
C ASN A 320 -16.44 -0.81 15.02
N TYR A 321 -16.38 -1.97 15.69
CA TYR A 321 -15.13 -2.66 15.94
C TYR A 321 -14.44 -3.11 14.64
N VAL A 322 -15.20 -3.67 13.70
CA VAL A 322 -14.70 -4.05 12.37
C VAL A 322 -14.17 -2.83 11.61
N LEU A 323 -14.90 -1.72 11.61
CA LEU A 323 -14.46 -0.48 10.96
C LEU A 323 -13.16 0.07 11.57
N GLU A 324 -12.96 -0.10 12.88
CA GLU A 324 -11.71 0.26 13.53
C GLU A 324 -10.55 -0.65 13.12
N LEU A 325 -10.77 -1.97 12.98
CA LEU A 325 -9.77 -2.89 12.42
C LEU A 325 -9.40 -2.50 10.98
N CYS A 326 -10.38 -2.17 10.14
CA CYS A 326 -10.17 -1.71 8.78
C CYS A 326 -9.31 -0.43 8.73
N LYS A 327 -9.62 0.53 9.59
CA LYS A 327 -8.88 1.79 9.70
C LYS A 327 -7.44 1.58 10.16
N GLN A 328 -7.23 0.69 11.12
CA GLN A 328 -5.92 0.33 11.64
C GLN A 328 -5.03 -0.32 10.56
N ALA A 329 -5.55 -1.32 9.84
CA ALA A 329 -4.81 -1.97 8.75
C ALA A 329 -4.43 -0.95 7.67
N LEU A 330 -5.39 -0.17 7.18
CA LEU A 330 -5.13 0.88 6.20
C LEU A 330 -4.08 1.89 6.69
N LYS A 331 -4.14 2.31 7.98
CA LYS A 331 -3.17 3.26 8.54
C LYS A 331 -1.74 2.79 8.35
N TYR A 332 -1.45 1.52 8.66
CA TYR A 332 -0.09 0.97 8.61
C TYR A 332 0.31 0.44 7.24
N CYS A 333 -0.63 0.21 6.32
CA CYS A 333 -0.34 -0.04 4.91
C CYS A 333 -0.04 1.26 4.14
N ARG A 334 -0.38 2.43 4.67
CA ARG A 334 0.01 3.72 4.08
C ARG A 334 1.42 4.09 4.55
N GLN A 335 2.39 3.93 3.67
CA GLN A 335 3.81 4.26 3.91
C GLN A 335 4.26 5.37 2.94
N THR A 336 5.32 5.19 2.16
CA THR A 336 5.69 6.05 1.02
C THR A 336 5.09 5.54 -0.30
N ILE A 337 4.38 4.43 -0.21
CA ILE A 337 3.51 3.76 -1.16
C ILE A 337 2.37 3.17 -0.34
N HIS A 338 1.22 2.88 -0.92
CA HIS A 338 0.31 1.94 -0.28
C HIS A 338 0.95 0.55 -0.32
N LEU A 339 0.80 -0.23 0.73
CA LEU A 339 1.24 -1.63 0.82
C LEU A 339 0.03 -2.52 0.92
N ASP A 340 0.05 -3.67 0.29
CA ASP A 340 -0.91 -4.75 0.54
C ASP A 340 -0.96 -5.08 2.03
N SER A 341 0.22 -5.31 2.62
CA SER A 341 0.41 -5.52 4.04
C SER A 341 1.82 -5.13 4.50
N PRO A 342 2.03 -4.81 5.78
CA PRO A 342 3.37 -4.58 6.34
C PRO A 342 4.24 -5.85 6.37
N LYS A 343 3.67 -7.03 6.12
CA LYS A 343 4.39 -8.30 6.04
C LYS A 343 4.94 -8.56 4.65
N HIS A 344 4.13 -8.40 3.61
CA HIS A 344 4.52 -8.69 2.24
C HIS A 344 5.22 -7.51 1.57
N CYS A 345 4.76 -6.28 1.82
CA CYS A 345 5.30 -5.07 1.19
C CYS A 345 5.35 -5.21 -0.34
N GLU A 346 4.23 -5.59 -0.95
CA GLU A 346 4.15 -5.82 -2.38
C GLU A 346 4.40 -4.56 -3.22
N PRO A 347 4.88 -4.70 -4.47
CA PRO A 347 5.31 -3.57 -5.28
C PRO A 347 4.15 -2.74 -5.83
N LEU A 348 4.46 -1.61 -6.43
CA LEU A 348 3.53 -0.66 -7.05
C LEU A 348 2.59 -1.30 -8.09
N ALA A 349 2.99 -2.43 -8.70
CA ALA A 349 2.15 -3.20 -9.62
C ALA A 349 0.87 -3.78 -9.01
N CYS A 350 0.74 -3.79 -7.66
CA CYS A 350 -0.44 -4.30 -6.96
C CYS A 350 -1.57 -3.26 -6.89
N THR A 351 -1.95 -2.73 -8.05
CA THR A 351 -2.99 -1.69 -8.14
C THR A 351 -4.39 -2.16 -7.79
N GLY A 352 -4.62 -3.48 -7.71
CA GLY A 352 -5.87 -4.04 -7.15
C GLY A 352 -6.04 -3.66 -5.68
N ASP A 353 -4.97 -3.73 -4.90
CA ASP A 353 -4.89 -3.32 -3.51
C ASP A 353 -4.98 -1.80 -3.38
N TYR A 354 -4.11 -1.09 -4.06
CA TYR A 354 -3.96 0.37 -3.94
C TYR A 354 -5.21 1.13 -4.38
N TYR A 355 -5.98 0.60 -5.33
CA TYR A 355 -7.26 1.19 -5.70
C TYR A 355 -8.26 1.13 -4.54
N ILE A 356 -8.42 -0.02 -3.90
CA ILE A 356 -9.32 -0.18 -2.74
C ILE A 356 -8.85 0.71 -1.58
N GLU A 357 -7.56 0.73 -1.30
CA GLU A 357 -6.96 1.55 -0.27
C GLU A 357 -7.11 3.06 -0.53
N SER A 358 -7.04 3.47 -1.79
CA SER A 358 -7.29 4.87 -2.17
C SER A 358 -8.74 5.30 -1.88
N LEU A 359 -9.71 4.41 -2.11
CA LEU A 359 -11.12 4.66 -1.76
C LEU A 359 -11.30 4.73 -0.24
N MET A 360 -10.71 3.79 0.50
CA MET A 360 -10.74 3.83 1.96
C MET A 360 -10.08 5.09 2.52
N THR A 361 -8.93 5.50 1.93
CA THR A 361 -8.25 6.76 2.29
C THR A 361 -9.14 7.97 2.08
N ALA A 362 -9.89 8.03 0.96
CA ALA A 362 -10.80 9.14 0.66
C ALA A 362 -11.91 9.29 1.71
N PHE A 363 -12.43 8.17 2.23
CA PHE A 363 -13.53 8.18 3.21
C PHE A 363 -13.07 8.24 4.67
N SER A 364 -11.79 7.97 4.97
CA SER A 364 -11.29 7.93 6.35
C SER A 364 -10.27 9.01 6.68
N PHE A 365 -9.28 9.24 5.81
CA PHE A 365 -8.17 10.16 6.05
C PHE A 365 -8.21 11.43 5.17
N GLY A 366 -8.91 11.40 4.03
CA GLY A 366 -9.09 12.52 3.12
C GLY A 366 -7.85 12.95 2.33
N ASP A 367 -6.65 12.59 2.76
CA ASP A 367 -5.41 12.98 2.08
C ASP A 367 -5.08 12.03 0.93
N MET A 368 -5.37 12.48 -0.28
CA MET A 368 -5.21 11.69 -1.52
C MET A 368 -3.82 11.83 -2.17
N ARG A 369 -2.86 12.54 -1.56
CA ARG A 369 -1.54 12.78 -2.17
C ARG A 369 -0.77 11.48 -2.41
N LEU A 370 -0.85 10.52 -1.47
CA LEU A 370 -0.21 9.21 -1.64
C LEU A 370 -0.83 8.45 -2.81
N ALA A 371 -2.16 8.35 -2.87
CA ALA A 371 -2.87 7.70 -3.98
C ALA A 371 -2.56 8.34 -5.34
N ALA A 372 -2.52 9.68 -5.41
CA ALA A 372 -2.16 10.39 -6.63
C ALA A 372 -0.70 10.14 -7.04
N PHE A 373 0.19 9.96 -6.07
CA PHE A 373 1.59 9.64 -6.32
C PHE A 373 1.75 8.20 -6.84
N ASP A 374 1.04 7.24 -6.27
CA ASP A 374 1.04 5.85 -6.75
C ASP A 374 0.51 5.75 -8.19
N VAL A 375 -0.56 6.49 -8.48
CA VAL A 375 -1.13 6.55 -9.85
C VAL A 375 -0.12 7.07 -10.86
N ARG A 376 0.62 8.15 -10.54
CA ARG A 376 1.66 8.72 -11.43
C ARG A 376 2.82 7.75 -11.64
N ARG A 377 3.33 7.14 -10.57
CA ARG A 377 4.44 6.18 -10.66
C ARG A 377 4.04 4.94 -11.47
N THR A 378 2.80 4.47 -11.31
CA THR A 378 2.28 3.36 -12.13
C THR A 378 2.19 3.77 -13.61
N ALA A 379 1.79 5.01 -13.92
CA ALA A 379 1.79 5.50 -15.30
C ALA A 379 3.20 5.50 -15.90
N GLU A 380 4.21 5.96 -15.15
CA GLU A 380 5.61 5.93 -15.58
C GLU A 380 6.09 4.49 -15.84
N MET A 381 5.73 3.56 -14.97
CA MET A 381 6.03 2.13 -15.13
C MET A 381 5.39 1.57 -16.40
N LEU A 382 4.12 1.88 -16.65
CA LEU A 382 3.42 1.47 -17.88
C LEU A 382 4.08 2.05 -19.15
N CYS A 383 4.51 3.31 -19.13
CA CYS A 383 5.24 3.91 -20.25
C CYS A 383 6.54 3.16 -20.54
N ARG A 384 7.30 2.81 -19.51
CA ARG A 384 8.60 2.11 -19.65
C ARG A 384 8.47 0.67 -20.12
N ASN A 385 7.34 0.04 -19.81
CA ASN A 385 7.08 -1.38 -20.08
C ASN A 385 6.09 -1.57 -21.26
N ASP A 386 5.93 -0.59 -22.14
CA ASP A 386 4.99 -0.63 -23.26
C ASP A 386 3.58 -1.05 -22.82
N GLY A 387 3.09 -0.54 -21.70
CA GLY A 387 1.78 -0.85 -21.16
C GLY A 387 1.66 -2.22 -20.46
N ARG A 388 2.77 -2.91 -20.19
CA ARG A 388 2.78 -4.24 -19.57
C ARG A 388 2.93 -4.14 -18.06
N MET A 389 2.13 -4.91 -17.33
CA MET A 389 2.26 -5.20 -15.91
C MET A 389 2.15 -6.69 -15.67
N PHE A 390 2.80 -7.19 -14.62
CA PHE A 390 2.75 -8.59 -14.21
C PHE A 390 1.30 -9.06 -13.98
N HIS A 391 0.55 -8.35 -13.16
CA HIS A 391 -0.88 -8.60 -12.94
C HIS A 391 -1.72 -7.98 -14.06
N THR A 392 -2.08 -8.78 -15.05
CA THR A 392 -2.83 -8.32 -16.24
C THR A 392 -4.15 -7.61 -15.88
N ALA A 393 -4.93 -8.17 -14.96
CA ALA A 393 -6.19 -7.56 -14.51
C ALA A 393 -5.97 -6.25 -13.74
N TYR A 394 -4.94 -6.17 -12.91
CA TYR A 394 -4.62 -4.99 -12.11
C TYR A 394 -4.25 -3.77 -12.95
N SER A 395 -3.59 -3.98 -14.09
CA SER A 395 -3.30 -2.90 -15.02
C SER A 395 -4.57 -2.18 -15.50
N LEU A 396 -5.66 -2.93 -15.69
CA LEU A 396 -6.97 -2.38 -16.08
C LEU A 396 -7.69 -1.69 -14.91
N ILE A 397 -7.48 -2.18 -13.69
CA ILE A 397 -8.01 -1.56 -12.47
C ILE A 397 -7.34 -0.21 -12.22
N TRP A 398 -6.05 -0.05 -12.54
CA TRP A 398 -5.36 1.22 -12.46
C TRP A 398 -6.06 2.35 -13.22
N VAL A 399 -6.69 2.06 -14.37
CA VAL A 399 -7.43 3.07 -15.14
C VAL A 399 -8.62 3.63 -14.34
N ARG A 400 -9.28 2.77 -13.57
CA ARG A 400 -10.35 3.21 -12.66
C ARG A 400 -9.79 3.99 -11.48
N MET A 401 -8.69 3.53 -10.89
CA MET A 401 -8.00 4.25 -9.82
C MET A 401 -7.62 5.67 -10.28
N LEU A 402 -7.04 5.82 -11.48
CA LEU A 402 -6.70 7.11 -12.07
C LEU A 402 -7.92 8.05 -12.12
N TYR A 403 -9.05 7.56 -12.66
CA TYR A 403 -10.26 8.38 -12.78
C TYR A 403 -10.86 8.73 -11.41
N ASP A 404 -10.95 7.76 -10.48
CA ASP A 404 -11.56 8.00 -9.18
C ASP A 404 -10.68 8.89 -8.28
N VAL A 405 -9.35 8.75 -8.31
CA VAL A 405 -8.43 9.68 -7.61
C VAL A 405 -8.55 11.10 -8.18
N TYR A 406 -8.69 11.24 -9.51
CA TYR A 406 -9.01 12.55 -10.10
C TYR A 406 -10.34 13.09 -9.58
N MET A 407 -11.39 12.28 -9.50
CA MET A 407 -12.68 12.72 -8.99
C MET A 407 -12.59 13.24 -7.55
N PHE A 408 -11.81 12.58 -6.69
CA PHE A 408 -11.61 13.04 -5.30
C PHE A 408 -10.71 14.29 -5.20
N THR A 409 -9.67 14.40 -6.02
CA THR A 409 -8.73 15.51 -5.94
C THR A 409 -9.13 16.74 -6.73
N GLY A 410 -9.80 16.55 -7.86
CA GLY A 410 -10.05 17.59 -8.86
C GLY A 410 -8.79 18.03 -9.62
N ASP A 411 -7.66 17.33 -9.43
CA ASP A 411 -6.37 17.65 -10.05
C ASP A 411 -6.30 17.15 -11.50
N ARG A 412 -6.58 18.03 -12.45
CA ARG A 412 -6.48 17.71 -13.87
C ARG A 412 -5.04 17.39 -14.31
N THR A 413 -4.03 17.88 -13.59
CA THR A 413 -2.63 17.60 -13.93
C THR A 413 -2.30 16.11 -13.76
N LEU A 414 -2.94 15.44 -12.79
CA LEU A 414 -2.84 14.00 -12.63
C LEU A 414 -3.20 13.23 -13.91
N LEU A 415 -4.29 13.63 -14.57
CA LEU A 415 -4.71 12.99 -15.81
C LEU A 415 -3.74 13.27 -16.96
N THR A 416 -3.21 14.50 -17.03
CA THR A 416 -2.22 14.89 -18.04
C THR A 416 -0.92 14.08 -17.87
N ASP A 417 -0.43 13.96 -16.64
CA ASP A 417 0.81 13.24 -16.30
C ASP A 417 0.69 11.74 -16.62
N CYS A 418 -0.51 11.18 -16.54
CA CYS A 418 -0.76 9.75 -16.74
C CYS A 418 -1.24 9.39 -18.16
N ALA A 419 -1.44 10.36 -19.05
CA ALA A 419 -2.06 10.15 -20.37
C ALA A 419 -1.29 9.16 -21.26
N ASP A 420 0.03 9.24 -21.26
CA ASP A 420 0.90 8.35 -22.04
C ASP A 420 0.83 6.90 -21.50
N GLY A 421 0.90 6.72 -20.19
CA GLY A 421 0.76 5.39 -19.55
C GLY A 421 -0.59 4.75 -19.88
N LEU A 422 -1.65 5.55 -19.86
CA LEU A 422 -2.99 5.11 -20.25
C LEU A 422 -3.03 4.69 -21.72
N TRP A 423 -2.42 5.47 -22.61
CA TRP A 423 -2.35 5.13 -24.03
C TRP A 423 -1.59 3.82 -24.27
N PHE A 424 -0.41 3.65 -23.67
CA PHE A 424 0.39 2.43 -23.82
C PHE A 424 -0.38 1.20 -23.33
N LEU A 425 -1.05 1.29 -22.20
CA LEU A 425 -1.86 0.20 -21.66
C LEU A 425 -3.00 -0.20 -22.62
N LEU A 426 -3.80 0.77 -23.05
CA LEU A 426 -4.94 0.49 -23.93
C LEU A 426 -4.48 -0.04 -25.30
N HIS A 427 -3.39 0.49 -25.85
CA HIS A 427 -2.80 0.02 -27.09
C HIS A 427 -2.33 -1.44 -26.98
N ARG A 428 -1.74 -1.83 -25.86
CA ARG A 428 -1.36 -3.22 -25.60
C ARG A 428 -2.58 -4.14 -25.62
N PHE A 429 -3.66 -3.76 -24.95
CA PHE A 429 -4.89 -4.56 -24.91
C PHE A 429 -5.58 -4.68 -26.27
N GLU A 430 -5.39 -3.72 -27.18
CA GLU A 430 -5.82 -3.87 -28.58
C GLU A 430 -5.14 -5.05 -29.28
N GLY A 431 -3.86 -5.26 -28.98
CA GLY A 431 -3.10 -6.40 -29.49
C GLY A 431 -3.55 -7.76 -28.95
N TYR A 432 -4.35 -7.77 -27.87
CA TYR A 432 -4.89 -9.00 -27.25
C TYR A 432 -6.30 -9.32 -27.74
N MET A 433 -6.90 -8.48 -28.58
CA MET A 433 -8.24 -8.72 -29.08
C MET A 433 -8.27 -9.83 -30.14
N GLY A 434 -9.11 -10.82 -29.91
CA GLY A 434 -9.36 -11.88 -30.86
C GLY A 434 -10.44 -11.53 -31.88
N ASN A 435 -10.55 -12.38 -32.92
CA ASN A 435 -11.53 -12.20 -34.00
C ASN A 435 -12.99 -12.29 -33.53
N ASN A 436 -13.23 -12.87 -32.34
CA ASN A 436 -14.57 -12.98 -31.75
C ASN A 436 -15.00 -11.69 -31.01
N GLY A 437 -14.08 -10.73 -30.86
CA GLY A 437 -14.29 -9.45 -30.18
C GLY A 437 -14.09 -9.48 -28.68
N LEU A 438 -13.47 -10.53 -28.14
CA LEU A 438 -13.03 -10.63 -26.73
C LEU A 438 -11.52 -10.49 -26.64
N VAL A 439 -11.04 -10.09 -25.48
CA VAL A 439 -9.64 -10.30 -25.09
C VAL A 439 -9.45 -11.80 -24.91
N GLU A 440 -8.65 -12.42 -25.75
CA GLU A 440 -8.56 -13.87 -25.86
C GLU A 440 -7.50 -14.49 -24.95
N HIS A 441 -6.52 -13.71 -24.51
CA HIS A 441 -5.44 -14.25 -23.70
C HIS A 441 -4.88 -13.21 -22.73
N PRO A 442 -4.64 -13.59 -21.47
CA PRO A 442 -3.71 -12.88 -20.61
C PRO A 442 -2.28 -13.24 -21.05
N THR A 443 -1.39 -12.27 -21.07
CA THR A 443 0.02 -12.48 -21.43
C THR A 443 0.91 -12.78 -20.25
N ASP A 444 0.49 -12.29 -19.08
CA ASP A 444 1.23 -12.39 -17.83
C ASP A 444 0.38 -13.08 -16.77
N TYR A 445 0.65 -12.77 -15.54
CA TYR A 445 -0.04 -13.37 -14.42
C TYR A 445 -1.52 -12.96 -14.37
N MET A 446 -2.40 -13.94 -14.22
CA MET A 446 -3.85 -13.75 -14.21
C MET A 446 -4.37 -14.00 -12.79
N PHE A 447 -4.52 -12.95 -12.01
CA PHE A 447 -5.18 -13.00 -10.72
C PHE A 447 -6.65 -12.59 -10.85
N VAL A 448 -7.55 -13.40 -10.30
CA VAL A 448 -8.99 -13.06 -10.19
C VAL A 448 -9.40 -12.96 -8.72
N ASP A 449 -9.15 -13.99 -7.92
CA ASP A 449 -9.47 -14.01 -6.48
C ASP A 449 -8.86 -15.23 -5.79
N TRP A 450 -8.82 -15.24 -4.48
CA TRP A 450 -8.43 -16.37 -3.63
C TRP A 450 -9.57 -17.40 -3.49
N LEU A 451 -10.00 -18.01 -4.54
CA LEU A 451 -11.05 -19.02 -4.53
C LEU A 451 -10.61 -20.31 -5.23
N MET A 452 -10.92 -21.45 -4.61
CA MET A 452 -10.74 -22.77 -5.22
C MET A 452 -11.97 -23.16 -6.06
N VAL A 453 -11.72 -23.67 -7.26
CA VAL A 453 -12.74 -24.15 -8.19
C VAL A 453 -12.29 -25.49 -8.77
N ASP A 454 -12.92 -26.61 -8.40
CA ASP A 454 -12.60 -27.97 -8.90
C ASP A 454 -11.09 -28.30 -8.85
N GLY A 455 -10.41 -27.92 -7.76
CA GLY A 455 -8.97 -28.14 -7.60
C GLY A 455 -8.07 -27.09 -8.24
N TYR A 456 -8.62 -26.10 -8.92
CA TYR A 456 -7.90 -24.92 -9.40
C TYR A 456 -8.15 -23.72 -8.50
N THR A 457 -7.17 -22.85 -8.42
CA THR A 457 -7.33 -21.54 -7.75
C THR A 457 -7.64 -20.44 -8.77
N LEU A 458 -8.53 -19.51 -8.45
CA LEU A 458 -8.72 -18.29 -9.24
C LEU A 458 -7.59 -17.26 -9.01
N HIS A 459 -6.69 -17.54 -8.09
CA HIS A 459 -5.40 -16.85 -8.00
C HIS A 459 -4.52 -17.16 -9.23
N HIS A 460 -4.66 -18.36 -9.80
CA HIS A 460 -3.94 -18.77 -11.00
C HIS A 460 -4.85 -19.67 -11.84
N PRO A 461 -5.86 -19.09 -12.53
CA PRO A 461 -6.91 -19.85 -13.19
C PRO A 461 -6.38 -20.65 -14.40
N PRO A 462 -7.01 -21.77 -14.74
CA PRO A 462 -6.74 -22.46 -15.99
C PRO A 462 -6.96 -21.56 -17.21
N LYS A 463 -6.33 -21.91 -18.32
CA LYS A 463 -6.32 -21.15 -19.59
C LYS A 463 -7.69 -20.74 -20.12
N ASN A 464 -8.75 -21.44 -19.76
CA ASN A 464 -10.11 -21.12 -20.15
C ASN A 464 -10.95 -20.40 -19.09
N LEU A 465 -10.41 -20.19 -17.87
CA LEU A 465 -11.09 -19.50 -16.79
C LEU A 465 -10.53 -18.08 -16.59
N GLY A 466 -11.28 -17.22 -15.91
CA GLY A 466 -10.88 -15.84 -15.66
C GLY A 466 -11.02 -14.91 -16.87
N GLN A 467 -11.20 -15.44 -18.08
CA GLN A 467 -11.34 -14.67 -19.30
C GLN A 467 -12.52 -13.70 -19.26
N SER A 468 -13.65 -14.11 -18.70
CA SER A 468 -14.81 -13.23 -18.54
C SER A 468 -14.51 -12.06 -17.63
N CYS A 469 -13.85 -12.29 -16.50
CA CYS A 469 -13.43 -11.23 -15.59
C CYS A 469 -12.48 -10.26 -16.27
N LEU A 470 -11.47 -10.75 -17.00
CA LEU A 470 -10.52 -9.91 -17.74
C LEU A 470 -11.24 -9.01 -18.75
N ASN A 471 -12.19 -9.58 -19.53
CA ASN A 471 -12.97 -8.80 -20.49
C ASN A 471 -13.86 -7.76 -19.83
N MET A 472 -14.40 -8.04 -18.64
CA MET A 472 -15.20 -7.08 -17.89
C MET A 472 -14.34 -5.99 -17.24
N PHE A 473 -13.13 -6.30 -16.77
CA PHE A 473 -12.15 -5.30 -16.33
C PHE A 473 -11.73 -4.41 -17.50
N TYR A 474 -11.49 -4.97 -18.69
CA TYR A 474 -11.16 -4.16 -19.88
C TYR A 474 -12.32 -3.25 -20.29
N TYR A 475 -13.57 -3.74 -20.23
CA TYR A 475 -14.74 -2.89 -20.43
C TYR A 475 -14.82 -1.75 -19.41
N GLY A 476 -14.57 -2.05 -18.14
CA GLY A 476 -14.49 -1.04 -17.08
C GLY A 476 -13.38 -0.01 -17.30
N ALA A 477 -12.21 -0.45 -17.77
CA ALA A 477 -11.09 0.42 -18.12
C ALA A 477 -11.41 1.33 -19.32
N LEU A 478 -11.99 0.80 -20.39
CA LEU A 478 -12.41 1.58 -21.56
C LEU A 478 -13.42 2.68 -21.18
N THR A 479 -14.39 2.37 -20.31
CA THR A 479 -15.39 3.36 -19.86
C THR A 479 -14.82 4.42 -18.92
N ALA A 480 -13.77 4.10 -18.15
CA ALA A 480 -13.04 5.07 -17.35
C ALA A 480 -12.10 5.92 -18.22
N ALA A 481 -11.39 5.31 -19.17
CA ALA A 481 -10.50 5.99 -20.11
C ALA A 481 -11.25 6.98 -21.00
N GLU A 482 -12.45 6.63 -21.47
CA GLU A 482 -13.34 7.56 -22.18
C GLU A 482 -13.50 8.87 -21.40
N LYS A 483 -13.84 8.77 -20.11
CA LYS A 483 -14.03 9.94 -19.24
C LYS A 483 -12.73 10.71 -19.01
N VAL A 484 -11.60 10.02 -18.86
CA VAL A 484 -10.28 10.66 -18.73
C VAL A 484 -9.96 11.47 -19.96
N TYR A 485 -10.14 10.89 -21.15
CA TYR A 485 -9.87 11.59 -22.40
C TYR A 485 -10.86 12.73 -22.67
N ASP A 486 -12.14 12.58 -22.31
CA ASP A 486 -13.12 13.69 -22.38
C ASP A 486 -12.68 14.88 -21.51
N VAL A 487 -12.23 14.64 -20.27
CA VAL A 487 -11.70 15.71 -19.39
C VAL A 487 -10.46 16.36 -19.97
N LEU A 488 -9.59 15.61 -20.65
CA LEU A 488 -8.40 16.13 -21.31
C LEU A 488 -8.69 16.89 -22.62
N GLY A 489 -9.89 16.74 -23.19
CA GLY A 489 -10.27 17.32 -24.49
C GLY A 489 -9.70 16.49 -25.66
N MET A 490 -9.43 15.21 -25.44
CA MET A 490 -8.89 14.28 -26.44
C MET A 490 -10.04 13.51 -27.11
N ASP A 491 -10.94 14.24 -27.76
CA ASP A 491 -12.24 13.73 -28.27
C ASP A 491 -12.13 12.50 -29.15
N ALA A 492 -11.09 12.41 -29.99
CA ALA A 492 -10.88 11.25 -30.88
C ALA A 492 -10.58 9.98 -30.08
N MET A 493 -9.78 10.07 -29.02
CA MET A 493 -9.43 8.94 -28.15
C MET A 493 -10.62 8.54 -27.28
N ALA A 494 -11.37 9.51 -26.77
CA ALA A 494 -12.61 9.25 -26.05
C ALA A 494 -13.63 8.50 -26.93
N ALA A 495 -13.82 8.94 -28.19
CA ALA A 495 -14.69 8.28 -29.13
C ALA A 495 -14.25 6.84 -29.48
N GLN A 496 -12.93 6.60 -29.60
CA GLN A 496 -12.39 5.24 -29.79
C GLN A 496 -12.66 4.34 -28.60
N CYS A 497 -12.42 4.82 -27.37
CA CYS A 497 -12.72 4.07 -26.14
C CYS A 497 -14.20 3.71 -26.06
N ARG A 498 -15.09 4.67 -26.34
CA ARG A 498 -16.55 4.45 -26.38
C ARG A 498 -16.94 3.39 -27.40
N GLN A 499 -16.42 3.47 -28.65
CA GLN A 499 -16.70 2.50 -29.71
C GLN A 499 -16.24 1.09 -29.29
N LYS A 500 -15.02 0.95 -28.79
CA LYS A 500 -14.47 -0.35 -28.33
C LYS A 500 -15.28 -0.91 -27.15
N ALA A 501 -15.68 -0.07 -26.20
CA ALA A 501 -16.52 -0.49 -25.07
C ALA A 501 -17.88 -1.04 -25.56
N VAL A 502 -18.52 -0.40 -26.54
CA VAL A 502 -19.79 -0.89 -27.13
C VAL A 502 -19.59 -2.24 -27.83
N GLN A 503 -18.53 -2.39 -28.64
CA GLN A 503 -18.21 -3.64 -29.33
C GLN A 503 -17.92 -4.77 -28.34
N LEU A 504 -17.07 -4.51 -27.31
CA LEU A 504 -16.71 -5.49 -26.30
C LEU A 504 -17.93 -5.92 -25.47
N LYS A 505 -18.77 -4.96 -25.05
CA LYS A 505 -20.03 -5.25 -24.35
C LYS A 505 -20.94 -6.17 -25.17
N SER A 506 -21.04 -5.94 -26.46
CA SER A 506 -21.82 -6.79 -27.36
C SER A 506 -21.24 -8.21 -27.43
N ALA A 507 -19.92 -8.34 -27.57
CA ALA A 507 -19.24 -9.64 -27.60
C ALA A 507 -19.41 -10.41 -26.29
N ILE A 508 -19.21 -9.75 -25.12
CA ILE A 508 -19.42 -10.34 -23.81
C ILE A 508 -20.85 -10.88 -23.66
N ASN A 509 -21.86 -10.08 -23.97
CA ASN A 509 -23.26 -10.50 -23.86
C ASN A 509 -23.65 -11.62 -24.84
N ARG A 510 -23.04 -11.68 -26.00
CA ARG A 510 -23.29 -12.71 -27.00
C ARG A 510 -22.63 -14.04 -26.66
N LEU A 511 -21.38 -14.01 -26.15
CA LEU A 511 -20.52 -15.20 -26.03
C LEU A 511 -20.45 -15.76 -24.61
N LEU A 512 -20.57 -14.90 -23.60
CA LEU A 512 -20.35 -15.29 -22.22
C LEU A 512 -21.63 -15.31 -21.37
N TYR A 513 -22.73 -14.74 -21.87
CA TYR A 513 -24.03 -14.80 -21.16
C TYR A 513 -24.85 -16.01 -21.62
N ASN A 514 -25.20 -16.87 -20.67
CA ASN A 514 -26.11 -18.00 -20.92
C ASN A 514 -27.55 -17.59 -20.58
N VAL A 515 -28.41 -17.54 -21.59
CA VAL A 515 -29.80 -17.09 -21.46
C VAL A 515 -30.62 -18.06 -20.57
N GLU A 516 -30.41 -19.36 -20.72
CA GLU A 516 -31.15 -20.38 -19.95
C GLU A 516 -30.81 -20.34 -18.47
N LYS A 517 -29.51 -20.15 -18.14
CA LYS A 517 -29.06 -20.01 -16.78
C LYS A 517 -29.29 -18.61 -16.22
N GLY A 518 -29.42 -17.58 -17.06
CA GLY A 518 -29.50 -16.17 -16.64
C GLY A 518 -28.22 -15.65 -15.99
N LEU A 519 -27.06 -16.20 -16.35
CA LEU A 519 -25.75 -15.91 -15.74
C LEU A 519 -24.65 -15.82 -16.80
N TYR A 520 -23.58 -15.09 -16.47
CA TYR A 520 -22.32 -15.10 -17.22
C TYR A 520 -21.44 -16.26 -16.75
N CYS A 521 -20.82 -16.96 -17.71
CA CYS A 521 -19.80 -17.98 -17.40
C CYS A 521 -18.44 -17.32 -17.14
N GLU A 522 -17.50 -18.05 -16.50
CA GLU A 522 -16.16 -17.54 -16.16
C GLU A 522 -15.18 -17.51 -17.35
N GLY A 523 -15.50 -18.17 -18.43
CA GLY A 523 -14.73 -18.23 -19.68
C GLY A 523 -15.35 -19.20 -20.68
N LEU A 524 -14.78 -19.27 -21.88
CA LEU A 524 -15.16 -20.22 -22.91
C LEU A 524 -14.61 -21.61 -22.59
N THR A 525 -15.22 -22.68 -23.13
CA THR A 525 -14.77 -24.06 -22.90
C THR A 525 -13.42 -24.35 -23.55
N THR A 526 -13.09 -23.64 -24.61
CA THR A 526 -11.86 -23.82 -25.37
C THR A 526 -10.95 -22.62 -25.09
N PRO A 527 -9.69 -22.85 -24.68
CA PRO A 527 -8.71 -21.79 -24.59
C PRO A 527 -8.48 -21.12 -25.93
N THR A 528 -8.03 -19.90 -25.90
CA THR A 528 -7.62 -19.20 -27.12
C THR A 528 -6.24 -19.67 -27.56
N PRO A 529 -5.85 -19.53 -28.84
CA PRO A 529 -4.53 -19.93 -29.31
C PRO A 529 -3.39 -19.31 -28.51
N GLN A 530 -3.55 -18.09 -28.03
CA GLN A 530 -2.54 -17.40 -27.25
C GLN A 530 -2.50 -17.90 -25.79
N ALA A 531 -3.65 -18.18 -25.18
CA ALA A 531 -3.71 -18.79 -23.85
C ALA A 531 -3.06 -20.18 -23.86
N GLU A 532 -3.15 -20.94 -24.96
CA GLU A 532 -2.44 -22.22 -25.11
C GLU A 532 -0.92 -22.07 -25.06
N LEU A 533 -0.38 -20.95 -25.53
CA LEU A 533 1.04 -20.63 -25.50
C LEU A 533 1.51 -20.10 -24.13
N ASN A 534 0.61 -19.82 -23.21
CA ASN A 534 0.96 -19.33 -21.88
C ASN A 534 1.23 -20.52 -20.95
N ASP A 535 2.50 -20.91 -20.85
CA ASP A 535 2.93 -22.05 -20.00
C ASP A 535 2.81 -21.75 -18.49
N SER A 536 2.60 -20.50 -18.09
CA SER A 536 2.38 -20.13 -16.70
C SER A 536 0.98 -20.47 -16.19
N LEU A 537 -0.01 -20.65 -17.09
CA LEU A 537 -1.37 -20.97 -16.71
C LEU A 537 -1.63 -22.51 -16.70
N PRO A 538 -2.39 -23.02 -15.76
CA PRO A 538 -2.82 -24.41 -15.75
C PRO A 538 -3.60 -24.78 -17.01
N GLN A 539 -3.52 -26.03 -17.43
CA GLN A 539 -4.24 -26.51 -18.63
C GLN A 539 -5.76 -26.39 -18.46
N SER A 540 -6.44 -26.13 -19.56
CA SER A 540 -7.89 -26.10 -19.61
C SER A 540 -8.50 -27.47 -19.27
N ASN A 541 -9.58 -27.44 -18.49
CA ASN A 541 -10.37 -28.63 -18.16
C ASN A 541 -11.63 -28.81 -19.07
N GLY A 542 -11.86 -27.89 -20.01
CA GLY A 542 -12.96 -27.94 -20.96
C GLY A 542 -14.36 -27.75 -20.37
N LYS A 543 -14.50 -27.38 -19.09
CA LYS A 543 -15.79 -27.17 -18.43
C LYS A 543 -16.21 -25.71 -18.44
N LEU A 544 -17.53 -25.47 -18.46
CA LEU A 544 -18.11 -24.15 -18.21
C LEU A 544 -18.41 -23.99 -16.72
N TYR A 545 -17.93 -22.88 -16.16
CA TYR A 545 -18.21 -22.51 -14.79
C TYR A 545 -19.06 -21.25 -14.71
N TYR A 546 -19.96 -21.22 -13.72
CA TYR A 546 -20.78 -20.06 -13.38
C TYR A 546 -20.49 -19.74 -11.91
N ARG A 547 -19.82 -18.61 -11.68
CA ARG A 547 -19.39 -18.17 -10.34
C ARG A 547 -19.88 -16.75 -10.06
N GLN A 548 -19.69 -16.31 -8.86
CA GLN A 548 -20.04 -14.94 -8.48
C GLN A 548 -19.26 -13.89 -9.29
N HIS A 549 -17.97 -14.13 -9.58
CA HIS A 549 -16.99 -13.15 -10.06
C HIS A 549 -17.41 -12.47 -11.38
N ALA A 550 -17.58 -13.20 -12.46
CA ALA A 550 -18.04 -12.64 -13.74
C ALA A 550 -19.41 -11.94 -13.60
N ASN A 551 -20.30 -12.49 -12.80
CA ASN A 551 -21.64 -11.96 -12.58
C ASN A 551 -21.65 -10.66 -11.77
N ILE A 552 -20.80 -10.55 -10.77
CA ILE A 552 -20.56 -9.33 -9.99
C ILE A 552 -20.01 -8.22 -10.89
N LEU A 553 -18.96 -8.51 -11.68
CA LEU A 553 -18.36 -7.51 -12.57
C LEU A 553 -19.32 -7.03 -13.64
N ALA A 554 -20.15 -7.93 -14.22
CA ALA A 554 -21.17 -7.55 -15.19
C ALA A 554 -22.16 -6.52 -14.61
N ALA A 555 -22.59 -6.72 -13.36
CA ALA A 555 -23.46 -5.78 -12.65
C ALA A 555 -22.72 -4.51 -12.20
N CYS A 556 -21.48 -4.64 -11.72
CA CYS A 556 -20.66 -3.54 -11.24
C CYS A 556 -20.30 -2.55 -12.34
N PHE A 557 -19.87 -3.03 -13.50
CA PHE A 557 -19.44 -2.17 -14.62
C PHE A 557 -20.58 -1.80 -15.59
N GLY A 558 -21.76 -2.41 -15.46
CA GLY A 558 -22.90 -2.13 -16.33
C GLY A 558 -22.79 -2.79 -17.71
N VAL A 559 -22.17 -3.98 -17.75
CA VAL A 559 -22.14 -4.85 -18.93
C VAL A 559 -23.57 -5.30 -19.29
N CYS A 560 -24.43 -5.50 -18.29
CA CYS A 560 -25.87 -5.70 -18.47
C CYS A 560 -26.68 -4.46 -18.03
N ASP A 561 -27.97 -4.45 -18.36
CA ASP A 561 -28.91 -3.43 -17.87
C ASP A 561 -29.22 -3.63 -16.38
N THR A 562 -29.79 -2.59 -15.76
CA THR A 562 -30.08 -2.58 -14.30
C THR A 562 -31.06 -3.67 -13.89
N ALA A 563 -32.04 -4.04 -14.72
CA ALA A 563 -33.02 -5.08 -14.39
C ALA A 563 -32.33 -6.45 -14.30
N ARG A 564 -31.51 -6.78 -15.31
CA ARG A 564 -30.72 -8.00 -15.32
C ARG A 564 -29.68 -8.01 -14.18
N ALA A 565 -29.00 -6.87 -13.95
CA ALA A 565 -28.05 -6.74 -12.85
C ALA A 565 -28.68 -7.05 -11.48
N ARG A 566 -29.87 -6.55 -11.21
CA ARG A 566 -30.61 -6.86 -9.95
C ARG A 566 -30.94 -8.34 -9.84
N THR A 567 -31.42 -8.98 -10.92
CA THR A 567 -31.70 -10.42 -10.93
C THR A 567 -30.45 -11.24 -10.66
N ILE A 568 -29.33 -10.88 -11.32
CA ILE A 568 -28.02 -11.54 -11.13
C ILE A 568 -27.55 -11.35 -9.68
N LEU A 569 -27.57 -10.12 -9.15
CA LEU A 569 -27.12 -9.84 -7.79
C LEU A 569 -27.99 -10.57 -6.74
N HIS A 570 -29.29 -10.67 -6.95
CA HIS A 570 -30.14 -11.49 -6.09
C HIS A 570 -29.67 -12.96 -6.07
N ARG A 571 -29.34 -13.53 -7.22
CA ARG A 571 -28.79 -14.90 -7.29
C ARG A 571 -27.40 -15.00 -6.66
N VAL A 572 -26.52 -14.05 -6.89
CA VAL A 572 -25.20 -13.97 -6.21
C VAL A 572 -25.35 -14.02 -4.69
N MET A 573 -26.40 -13.41 -4.15
CA MET A 573 -26.67 -13.36 -2.71
C MET A 573 -27.38 -14.61 -2.15
N THR A 574 -28.00 -15.45 -2.98
CA THR A 574 -28.87 -16.55 -2.53
C THR A 574 -28.49 -17.94 -3.05
N ASP A 575 -27.65 -18.02 -4.09
CA ASP A 575 -27.27 -19.28 -4.74
C ASP A 575 -25.83 -19.67 -4.32
N GLU A 576 -25.74 -20.52 -3.31
CA GLU A 576 -24.47 -20.98 -2.74
C GLU A 576 -23.60 -21.76 -3.76
N THR A 577 -24.20 -22.29 -4.83
CA THR A 577 -23.46 -23.03 -5.87
C THR A 577 -22.53 -22.13 -6.69
N LEU A 578 -22.73 -20.82 -6.63
CA LEU A 578 -21.87 -19.85 -7.30
C LEU A 578 -20.52 -19.63 -6.60
N GLY A 579 -20.36 -20.13 -5.37
CA GLY A 579 -19.19 -19.92 -4.53
C GLY A 579 -19.09 -18.47 -4.03
N ASN A 580 -18.39 -18.28 -2.94
CA ASN A 580 -18.29 -16.97 -2.29
C ASN A 580 -16.97 -16.28 -2.65
N CYS A 581 -17.06 -15.06 -3.17
CA CYS A 581 -15.89 -14.22 -3.38
C CYS A 581 -15.20 -13.85 -2.06
N GLN A 582 -13.89 -13.58 -2.12
CA GLN A 582 -13.03 -13.23 -1.00
C GLN A 582 -12.98 -11.70 -0.78
N PRO A 583 -12.37 -11.20 0.29
CA PRO A 583 -12.37 -9.76 0.65
C PRO A 583 -12.01 -8.81 -0.50
N TYR A 584 -11.00 -9.16 -1.29
CA TYR A 584 -10.64 -8.37 -2.48
C TYR A 584 -11.82 -8.19 -3.43
N PHE A 585 -12.48 -9.29 -3.80
CA PHE A 585 -13.55 -9.25 -4.78
C PHE A 585 -14.87 -8.72 -4.19
N MET A 586 -15.02 -8.74 -2.88
CA MET A 586 -16.16 -8.10 -2.17
C MET A 586 -16.25 -6.60 -2.47
N HIS A 587 -15.12 -5.93 -2.78
CA HIS A 587 -15.13 -4.55 -3.28
C HIS A 587 -16.10 -4.39 -4.45
N PHE A 588 -15.98 -5.24 -5.48
CA PHE A 588 -16.83 -5.17 -6.67
C PHE A 588 -18.29 -5.54 -6.37
N LEU A 589 -18.53 -6.46 -5.44
CA LEU A 589 -19.89 -6.83 -5.01
C LEU A 589 -20.58 -5.68 -4.26
N LEU A 590 -19.90 -5.04 -3.32
CA LEU A 590 -20.41 -3.89 -2.57
C LEU A 590 -20.71 -2.70 -3.51
N GLU A 591 -19.83 -2.44 -4.47
CA GLU A 591 -20.07 -1.42 -5.51
C GLU A 591 -21.25 -1.80 -6.43
N ALA A 592 -21.37 -3.06 -6.84
CA ALA A 592 -22.47 -3.53 -7.66
C ALA A 592 -23.83 -3.38 -6.93
N VAL A 593 -23.88 -3.77 -5.67
CA VAL A 593 -25.05 -3.63 -4.79
C VAL A 593 -25.45 -2.15 -4.65
N ASN A 594 -24.48 -1.29 -4.37
CA ASN A 594 -24.72 0.16 -4.22
C ASN A 594 -25.21 0.79 -5.53
N ARG A 595 -24.52 0.53 -6.64
CA ARG A 595 -24.83 1.06 -7.97
C ARG A 595 -26.23 0.68 -8.46
N ASN A 596 -26.68 -0.54 -8.15
CA ASN A 596 -27.97 -1.06 -8.65
C ASN A 596 -29.14 -0.81 -7.67
N GLY A 597 -28.94 0.03 -6.65
CA GLY A 597 -29.99 0.44 -5.68
C GLY A 597 -30.45 -0.70 -4.76
N LEU A 598 -29.52 -1.60 -4.41
CA LEU A 598 -29.75 -2.75 -3.52
C LEU A 598 -29.04 -2.61 -2.17
N ARG A 599 -28.47 -1.44 -1.87
CA ARG A 599 -27.69 -1.20 -0.65
C ARG A 599 -28.50 -1.43 0.64
N ASP A 600 -29.77 -0.97 0.66
CA ASP A 600 -30.64 -1.13 1.81
C ASP A 600 -31.01 -2.61 2.07
N THR A 601 -30.90 -3.45 1.05
CA THR A 601 -31.22 -4.88 1.14
C THR A 601 -30.01 -5.71 1.56
N TYR A 602 -28.83 -5.43 1.00
CA TYR A 602 -27.70 -6.39 1.09
C TYR A 602 -26.46 -5.86 1.79
N MET A 603 -26.28 -4.55 1.98
CA MET A 603 -25.03 -3.99 2.52
C MET A 603 -24.66 -4.55 3.88
N LEU A 604 -25.60 -4.57 4.83
CA LEU A 604 -25.36 -5.12 6.16
C LEU A 604 -25.25 -6.65 6.16
N GLN A 605 -26.00 -7.34 5.30
CA GLN A 605 -25.87 -8.79 5.15
C GLN A 605 -24.45 -9.16 4.69
N LEU A 606 -23.87 -8.40 3.77
CA LEU A 606 -22.48 -8.59 3.33
C LEU A 606 -21.49 -8.27 4.45
N ALA A 607 -21.73 -7.24 5.25
CA ALA A 607 -20.87 -6.86 6.37
C ALA A 607 -20.78 -7.96 7.46
N GLU A 608 -21.77 -8.87 7.57
CA GLU A 608 -21.73 -9.99 8.53
C GLU A 608 -20.52 -10.90 8.32
N ARG A 609 -19.98 -11.03 7.10
CA ARG A 609 -18.77 -11.82 6.83
C ARG A 609 -17.55 -11.26 7.57
N TRP A 610 -17.41 -9.93 7.61
CA TRP A 610 -16.33 -9.28 8.38
C TRP A 610 -16.52 -9.37 9.88
N LYS A 611 -17.78 -9.32 10.36
CA LYS A 611 -18.05 -9.52 11.78
C LYS A 611 -17.67 -10.94 12.22
N GLN A 612 -17.90 -11.93 11.36
CA GLN A 612 -17.47 -13.32 11.60
C GLN A 612 -15.95 -13.44 11.57
N ALA A 613 -15.28 -12.85 10.57
CA ALA A 613 -13.82 -12.85 10.47
C ALA A 613 -13.16 -12.17 11.68
N ALA A 614 -13.74 -11.10 12.22
CA ALA A 614 -13.22 -10.41 13.41
C ALA A 614 -13.28 -11.26 14.69
N VAL A 615 -14.02 -12.37 14.71
CA VAL A 615 -13.99 -13.33 15.83
C VAL A 615 -12.73 -14.18 15.77
N THR A 616 -12.33 -14.59 14.59
CA THR A 616 -11.12 -15.44 14.37
C THR A 616 -9.84 -14.59 14.33
N CYS A 617 -9.93 -13.37 13.81
CA CYS A 617 -8.83 -12.40 13.72
C CYS A 617 -9.16 -11.09 14.46
N PRO A 618 -9.14 -11.09 15.81
CA PRO A 618 -9.61 -9.93 16.58
C PRO A 618 -8.64 -8.75 16.60
N LYS A 619 -7.40 -8.90 16.13
CA LYS A 619 -6.36 -7.84 16.17
C LYS A 619 -6.02 -7.27 14.80
N GLY A 620 -6.46 -7.93 13.71
CA GLY A 620 -6.06 -7.58 12.35
C GLY A 620 -7.16 -7.84 11.33
N LEU A 621 -6.77 -7.82 10.05
CA LEU A 621 -7.61 -8.13 8.90
C LEU A 621 -6.98 -9.21 8.05
N GLU A 622 -7.72 -10.27 7.80
CA GLU A 622 -7.28 -11.37 6.95
C GLU A 622 -7.29 -10.96 5.47
N GLU A 623 -6.28 -11.42 4.74
CA GLU A 623 -6.19 -11.31 3.28
C GLU A 623 -7.37 -12.01 2.58
N GLY A 624 -7.85 -13.11 3.13
CA GLY A 624 -8.99 -13.86 2.64
C GLY A 624 -9.82 -14.49 3.75
N PHE A 625 -11.13 -14.65 3.53
CA PHE A 625 -12.02 -15.32 4.50
C PHE A 625 -11.78 -16.83 4.62
N VAL A 626 -11.23 -17.45 3.58
CA VAL A 626 -10.91 -18.88 3.55
C VAL A 626 -9.53 -19.06 2.96
N CYS A 627 -8.57 -19.46 3.81
CA CYS A 627 -7.20 -19.70 3.39
C CYS A 627 -7.10 -21.03 2.62
N PRO A 628 -6.53 -21.06 1.40
CA PRO A 628 -6.25 -22.31 0.70
C PRO A 628 -5.30 -23.21 1.50
N GLU A 629 -5.42 -24.53 1.32
CA GLU A 629 -4.47 -25.47 1.91
C GLU A 629 -3.03 -25.14 1.49
N ASN A 630 -2.11 -25.21 2.43
CA ASN A 630 -0.68 -24.92 2.25
C ASN A 630 -0.35 -23.42 1.94
N TYR A 631 -1.30 -22.52 2.10
CA TYR A 631 -1.05 -21.08 2.03
C TYR A 631 -1.16 -20.44 3.42
N THR A 632 -0.56 -19.27 3.59
CA THR A 632 -0.65 -18.50 4.83
C THR A 632 -1.01 -17.07 4.48
N PHE A 633 -2.23 -16.67 4.77
CA PHE A 633 -2.68 -15.32 4.62
C PHE A 633 -2.05 -14.38 5.63
N ASP A 634 -1.93 -13.13 5.24
CA ASP A 634 -1.64 -12.02 6.12
C ASP A 634 -2.84 -11.67 6.98
N LEU A 635 -2.55 -11.20 8.17
CA LEU A 635 -3.56 -10.77 9.14
C LEU A 635 -3.61 -9.26 9.30
N SER A 636 -2.94 -8.54 8.41
CA SER A 636 -2.86 -7.07 8.35
C SER A 636 -3.04 -6.54 6.93
N HIS A 637 -3.81 -7.27 6.10
CA HIS A 637 -3.99 -6.98 4.69
C HIS A 637 -5.04 -5.89 4.47
N ALA A 638 -4.62 -4.75 3.87
CA ALA A 638 -5.48 -3.58 3.80
C ALA A 638 -6.72 -3.76 2.92
N TRP A 639 -6.65 -4.50 1.80
CA TRP A 639 -7.85 -4.70 0.96
C TRP A 639 -9.00 -5.39 1.71
N GLY A 640 -8.69 -6.15 2.80
CA GLY A 640 -9.68 -6.68 3.72
C GLY A 640 -10.53 -5.59 4.38
N GLY A 641 -10.08 -4.33 4.35
CA GLY A 641 -10.76 -3.19 4.97
C GLY A 641 -11.85 -2.53 4.14
N THR A 642 -12.29 -3.09 3.04
CA THR A 642 -13.24 -2.51 2.07
C THR A 642 -14.47 -1.85 2.71
N LEU A 643 -14.95 -2.35 3.86
CA LEU A 643 -16.09 -1.75 4.59
C LEU A 643 -15.83 -0.31 5.04
N LEU A 644 -14.56 0.09 5.23
CA LEU A 644 -14.19 1.43 5.69
C LEU A 644 -14.63 2.54 4.72
N TYR A 645 -14.76 2.23 3.43
CA TYR A 645 -15.35 3.17 2.47
C TYR A 645 -16.79 2.78 2.07
N ALA A 646 -17.10 1.49 1.98
CA ALA A 646 -18.38 1.03 1.45
C ALA A 646 -19.55 1.36 2.38
N ILE A 647 -19.38 1.20 3.70
CA ILE A 647 -20.40 1.53 4.71
C ILE A 647 -20.69 3.03 4.74
N PRO A 648 -19.72 3.95 4.95
CA PRO A 648 -20.00 5.38 4.94
C PRO A 648 -20.54 5.87 3.60
N LYS A 649 -20.03 5.36 2.47
CA LYS A 649 -20.58 5.66 1.13
C LYS A 649 -22.05 5.28 1.02
N ALA A 650 -22.44 4.11 1.50
CA ALA A 650 -23.80 3.63 1.46
C ALA A 650 -24.73 4.39 2.44
N LEU A 651 -24.26 4.67 3.67
CA LEU A 651 -24.98 5.45 4.68
C LEU A 651 -25.27 6.88 4.20
N LEU A 652 -24.29 7.53 3.56
CA LEU A 652 -24.43 8.84 2.93
C LEU A 652 -25.27 8.78 1.64
N GLY A 653 -25.29 7.63 0.96
CA GLY A 653 -25.74 7.54 -0.43
C GLY A 653 -24.93 8.48 -1.32
N PHE A 654 -23.63 8.50 -1.09
CA PHE A 654 -22.68 9.44 -1.68
C PHE A 654 -22.40 9.13 -3.15
N GLU A 655 -22.47 10.16 -3.98
CA GLU A 655 -22.05 10.14 -5.37
C GLU A 655 -21.32 11.45 -5.69
N MET A 656 -20.09 11.35 -6.22
CA MET A 656 -19.34 12.49 -6.74
C MET A 656 -19.87 12.85 -8.13
N ILE A 657 -20.40 14.04 -8.32
CA ILE A 657 -20.93 14.50 -9.61
C ILE A 657 -19.89 15.32 -10.37
N GLU A 658 -19.22 16.24 -9.68
CA GLU A 658 -18.12 17.03 -10.25
C GLU A 658 -16.84 16.80 -9.41
N PRO A 659 -15.67 16.76 -10.05
CA PRO A 659 -14.42 16.44 -9.38
C PRO A 659 -14.07 17.47 -8.30
N GLY A 660 -13.31 17.02 -7.26
CA GLY A 660 -12.87 17.85 -6.15
C GLY A 660 -14.00 18.30 -5.25
N PHE A 661 -15.04 17.52 -5.10
CA PHE A 661 -16.21 17.82 -4.26
C PHE A 661 -17.01 19.08 -4.67
N ARG A 662 -16.83 19.63 -5.89
CA ARG A 662 -17.57 20.81 -6.30
C ARG A 662 -19.07 20.59 -6.32
N ARG A 663 -19.50 19.41 -6.77
CA ARG A 663 -20.89 18.95 -6.73
C ARG A 663 -20.96 17.51 -6.32
N ILE A 664 -21.80 17.21 -5.36
CA ILE A 664 -22.04 15.85 -4.85
C ILE A 664 -23.55 15.58 -4.81
N ARG A 665 -23.90 14.30 -4.79
CA ARG A 665 -25.27 13.87 -4.47
C ARG A 665 -25.25 13.10 -3.16
N LEU A 666 -26.22 13.38 -2.31
CA LEU A 666 -26.44 12.67 -1.07
C LEU A 666 -27.86 12.12 -1.02
N SER A 667 -27.99 10.87 -0.61
CA SER A 667 -29.27 10.22 -0.35
C SER A 667 -29.14 9.32 0.88
N PRO A 668 -29.08 9.92 2.08
CA PRO A 668 -28.81 9.19 3.33
C PRO A 668 -29.78 8.05 3.58
N SER A 669 -29.27 6.92 4.07
CA SER A 669 -30.04 5.77 4.53
C SER A 669 -29.32 5.11 5.71
N LEU A 670 -30.09 4.62 6.68
CA LEU A 670 -29.58 3.85 7.82
C LEU A 670 -29.25 2.40 7.48
N LEU A 671 -29.60 1.92 6.29
CA LEU A 671 -29.40 0.51 5.88
C LEU A 671 -30.04 -0.53 6.81
N GLY A 672 -30.90 -0.10 7.74
CA GLY A 672 -31.48 -0.92 8.80
C GLY A 672 -30.81 -0.76 10.18
N LEU A 673 -29.77 0.06 10.31
CA LEU A 673 -29.15 0.38 11.60
C LEU A 673 -30.05 1.29 12.46
N PRO A 674 -29.95 1.24 13.80
CA PRO A 674 -30.70 2.14 14.67
C PRO A 674 -30.22 3.58 14.61
N SER A 675 -28.93 3.80 14.37
CA SER A 675 -28.33 5.13 14.23
C SER A 675 -27.02 5.06 13.45
N ALA A 676 -26.60 6.19 12.87
CA ALA A 676 -25.28 6.35 12.27
C ALA A 676 -24.82 7.81 12.32
N THR A 677 -23.55 8.02 12.56
CA THR A 677 -22.84 9.28 12.35
C THR A 677 -21.69 9.02 11.38
N VAL A 678 -21.67 9.76 10.27
CA VAL A 678 -20.64 9.65 9.26
C VAL A 678 -20.05 11.02 9.00
N GLU A 679 -18.73 11.14 9.17
CA GLU A 679 -17.95 12.26 8.68
C GLU A 679 -17.25 11.89 7.37
N MET A 680 -17.02 12.89 6.53
CA MET A 680 -16.15 12.77 5.35
C MET A 680 -15.29 14.02 5.25
N LEU A 681 -13.98 13.83 5.17
CA LEU A 681 -13.03 14.92 5.02
C LEU A 681 -13.01 15.40 3.57
N THR A 682 -13.10 16.71 3.36
CA THR A 682 -13.04 17.31 2.02
C THR A 682 -12.08 18.50 2.03
N PRO A 683 -11.62 18.98 0.85
CA PRO A 683 -10.83 20.22 0.78
C PRO A 683 -11.54 21.48 1.32
N TYR A 684 -12.87 21.43 1.49
CA TYR A 684 -13.69 22.54 1.97
C TYR A 684 -14.01 22.42 3.46
N GLY A 685 -13.68 21.33 4.12
CA GLY A 685 -14.05 20.99 5.48
C GLY A 685 -14.77 19.64 5.58
N LYS A 686 -15.43 19.39 6.69
CA LYS A 686 -16.13 18.11 6.95
C LYS A 686 -17.57 18.13 6.46
N ILE A 687 -17.96 17.11 5.70
CA ILE A 687 -19.37 16.73 5.57
C ILE A 687 -19.70 15.88 6.79
N VAL A 688 -20.81 16.18 7.48
CA VAL A 688 -21.26 15.42 8.64
C VAL A 688 -22.72 15.02 8.47
N CYS A 689 -22.98 13.72 8.50
CA CYS A 689 -24.34 13.18 8.43
C CYS A 689 -24.68 12.42 9.73
N ARG A 690 -25.75 12.82 10.41
CA ARG A 690 -26.27 12.15 11.60
C ARG A 690 -27.65 11.60 11.31
N GLN A 691 -27.83 10.32 11.56
CA GLN A 691 -29.07 9.59 11.29
C GLN A 691 -29.52 8.82 12.53
N GLU A 692 -30.81 8.78 12.76
CA GLU A 692 -31.45 8.00 13.85
C GLU A 692 -32.78 7.44 13.32
N ALA A 693 -33.08 6.20 13.64
CA ALA A 693 -34.31 5.54 13.20
C ALA A 693 -35.56 6.36 13.59
N GLY A 694 -36.46 6.54 12.64
CA GLY A 694 -37.67 7.33 12.82
C GLY A 694 -37.49 8.86 12.78
N LYS A 695 -36.26 9.36 12.55
CA LYS A 695 -35.99 10.80 12.41
C LYS A 695 -35.45 11.12 11.02
N ALA A 696 -35.67 12.35 10.55
CA ALA A 696 -35.04 12.83 9.32
C ALA A 696 -33.52 12.96 9.50
N PRO A 697 -32.72 12.59 8.50
CA PRO A 697 -31.26 12.75 8.57
C PRO A 697 -30.90 14.23 8.68
N LYS A 698 -29.86 14.52 9.49
CA LYS A 698 -29.25 15.84 9.58
C LYS A 698 -27.93 15.79 8.83
N VAL A 699 -27.78 16.65 7.84
CA VAL A 699 -26.58 16.71 7.01
C VAL A 699 -26.03 18.12 7.02
N ASP A 700 -24.79 18.25 7.52
CA ASP A 700 -24.03 19.49 7.52
C ASP A 700 -22.99 19.39 6.40
N VAL A 701 -22.97 20.34 5.48
CA VAL A 701 -22.05 20.38 4.33
C VAL A 701 -21.32 21.72 4.32
N PRO A 702 -19.99 21.74 4.16
CA PRO A 702 -19.22 22.96 4.09
C PRO A 702 -19.64 23.87 2.91
N ASP A 703 -19.44 25.18 3.09
CA ASP A 703 -19.57 26.13 1.99
C ASP A 703 -18.64 25.78 0.83
N GLY A 704 -19.11 26.00 -0.39
CA GLY A 704 -18.36 25.70 -1.63
C GLY A 704 -18.68 24.35 -2.25
N ILE A 705 -19.46 23.50 -1.57
CA ILE A 705 -19.95 22.23 -2.11
C ILE A 705 -21.41 22.37 -2.54
N ILE A 706 -21.72 22.07 -3.79
CA ILE A 706 -23.10 22.03 -4.28
C ILE A 706 -23.66 20.61 -4.03
N VAL A 707 -24.82 20.53 -3.36
CA VAL A 707 -25.44 19.24 -3.03
C VAL A 707 -26.72 19.03 -3.80
N ASP A 708 -26.78 17.96 -4.58
CA ASP A 708 -27.99 17.47 -5.20
C ASP A 708 -28.69 16.50 -4.22
N HIS A 709 -29.80 16.93 -3.62
CA HIS A 709 -30.56 16.07 -2.71
C HIS A 709 -31.55 15.20 -3.50
N LYS A 710 -31.44 13.87 -3.38
CA LYS A 710 -32.51 12.95 -3.69
C LYS A 710 -33.18 12.51 -2.38
N PHE A 711 -34.19 13.24 -1.93
CA PHE A 711 -35.05 12.71 -0.88
C PHE A 711 -35.98 11.68 -1.53
N HIS A 712 -35.83 10.41 -1.20
CA HIS A 712 -36.91 9.46 -1.40
C HIS A 712 -38.06 9.90 -0.46
N LYS A 713 -39.17 10.36 -1.03
CA LYS A 713 -40.41 10.45 -0.28
C LYS A 713 -40.72 9.02 0.19
N THR A 714 -40.57 8.79 1.48
CA THR A 714 -41.17 7.61 2.12
C THR A 714 -42.67 7.75 1.94
N THR A 715 -43.21 6.95 1.05
CA THR A 715 -44.68 6.68 1.01
C THR A 715 -44.99 5.61 2.01
#